data_11274258680e5c999160e77c80adfcdb
#
_entry.id   11274258680e5c999160e77c80adfcdb
#
_cell.length_a   1.000
_cell.length_b   1.000
_cell.length_c   1.000
_cell.angle_alpha   90.00
_cell.angle_beta   90.00
_cell.angle_gamma   90.00
#
_symmetry.space_group_name_H-M   'P 1'
#
loop_
_entity.id
_entity.type
_entity.pdbx_description
1 polymer ?
#
loop_
_entity_poly.entity_id
_entity_poly.type
_entity_poly.pdbx_seq_one_letter_code
_entity_poly.pdbx_strand_id
1 'polypeptide(L)'
;MKKNFILIVLSLFIINTLNAQDKKEDKEQTKEKTNKNLPIKPERFYNLSTDTGSWMSVDVSPDGKTIVFDLLGDIYSIPISGGKAKRITKGMAFDSHPKYSPDGESIAYVSDKSGGNNIWIRNLNTKDSIQITKEKDNQTAFADWSKDGDYLIISKGRRNLKLHMYHKDGGSGVKLIDKPTSLKVVQPEVGVNNRYIWYANRTNSWQYNAGLPQYQISKYDRDTGEIKRETSRFGSAFTPTLSPDGKSLVYGTRYEDKTALRIRDLETGYEKWLAFPVQKDDQESQATMGVLPNMTFTPDSKYLILSYGGKINKIDINEGTSAEIPFQIDETVEVGPELKFDYDISDDKSMIVNQIRNPSLSPDNKKISFTALNKLYVMDIESKQMLRLTSFEDETTEAMPNWSPDGKEIVFVTWNDKTGGSLYKVRSDGKRNPILLTQSNDKRINGVYMNPTWNPAGDRIVFTVGNARNYRYSEGPGAFKSNEKIMWISSNGGKLNYISESNGRSFPHFVNGNDRIYLFHNSKGLISIKWDGTDEKNIIKVTGTTPYGSGDTKRPSNASLILISPDGTTGLAKISNNIYSFTIPYTGLESLKISVSNPKFSSFPARKLTKIGGEFPTWTKDSKSINWSIGNSFLTYNLYDADEFDDKKKEEADEKSSEEKEKEELAEKIAELNPELADEVSEDDESDEFLPDEIQIEVFVDRDIPNGSILLKNAKIITMNGNEIIDNGQIYIKNNRIMEVSDKEILLEDKNVVEMDMSGKTILPGFVDTHAHMWPRWGLHRYQPASYAANLAYGVTTTRDPQTATTDVLTYADMVDAGMIVGPRVYSTGPGLGYWGYNVKSL
;
A
#
# COMPACT_ATOMS: atom_id res chain seq x y z
N MET A 1 17.77 64.20 -32.16
CA MET A 1 16.81 63.24 -31.70
C MET A 1 17.06 61.79 -32.20
N LYS A 2 17.54 61.58 -33.44
CA LYS A 2 17.78 60.20 -33.95
C LYS A 2 18.98 59.46 -33.35
N LYS A 3 20.00 60.09 -32.82
CA LYS A 3 21.17 59.43 -32.20
C LYS A 3 20.90 58.90 -30.79
N ASN A 4 19.98 59.51 -30.02
CA ASN A 4 19.69 59.04 -28.65
C ASN A 4 18.66 57.86 -28.63
N PHE A 5 17.90 57.73 -29.72
CA PHE A 5 16.96 56.60 -29.85
C PHE A 5 17.66 55.26 -30.14
N ILE A 6 18.80 55.34 -30.91
CA ILE A 6 19.61 54.12 -31.20
C ILE A 6 20.39 53.62 -29.96
N LEU A 7 20.82 54.58 -29.08
CA LEU A 7 21.53 54.17 -27.84
C LEU A 7 20.56 53.53 -26.81
N ILE A 8 19.31 53.94 -26.74
CA ILE A 8 18.30 53.37 -25.84
C ILE A 8 17.87 51.97 -26.35
N VAL A 9 17.75 51.78 -27.65
CA VAL A 9 17.43 50.45 -28.24
C VAL A 9 18.61 49.48 -28.07
N LEU A 10 19.87 49.92 -28.19
CA LEU A 10 21.06 49.10 -27.94
C LEU A 10 21.22 48.74 -26.44
N SER A 11 20.90 49.65 -25.51
CA SER A 11 20.94 49.36 -24.07
C SER A 11 19.83 48.41 -23.64
N LEU A 12 18.63 48.48 -24.22
CA LEU A 12 17.56 47.47 -24.01
C LEU A 12 17.90 46.10 -24.60
N PHE A 13 18.66 46.05 -25.71
CA PHE A 13 19.10 44.77 -26.28
C PHE A 13 20.20 44.10 -25.46
N ILE A 14 21.11 44.86 -24.82
CA ILE A 14 22.17 44.31 -23.95
C ILE A 14 21.58 43.83 -22.62
N ILE A 15 20.58 44.51 -22.09
CA ILE A 15 19.89 44.08 -20.85
C ILE A 15 19.06 42.79 -21.11
N ASN A 16 18.44 42.69 -22.30
CA ASN A 16 17.69 41.45 -22.65
C ASN A 16 18.62 40.25 -22.96
N THR A 17 19.84 40.46 -23.49
CA THR A 17 20.78 39.36 -23.72
C THR A 17 21.42 38.86 -22.41
N LEU A 18 21.66 39.76 -21.44
CA LEU A 18 22.14 39.34 -20.10
C LEU A 18 21.05 38.61 -19.31
N ASN A 19 19.79 39.04 -19.38
CA ASN A 19 18.66 38.34 -18.81
C ASN A 19 18.34 36.98 -19.51
N ALA A 20 18.66 36.87 -20.81
CA ALA A 20 18.50 35.62 -21.56
C ALA A 20 19.62 34.61 -21.23
N GLN A 21 20.84 35.05 -20.90
CA GLN A 21 21.90 34.16 -20.44
C GLN A 21 21.62 33.64 -19.02
N ASP A 22 21.23 34.49 -18.09
CA ASP A 22 20.85 34.07 -16.73
C ASP A 22 19.62 33.12 -16.75
N LYS A 23 18.64 33.38 -17.63
CA LYS A 23 17.50 32.44 -17.82
C LYS A 23 17.90 31.14 -18.50
N LYS A 24 18.94 31.12 -19.35
CA LYS A 24 19.44 29.87 -19.95
C LYS A 24 20.21 29.01 -18.94
N GLU A 25 21.01 29.60 -18.08
CA GLU A 25 21.70 28.88 -17.00
C GLU A 25 20.69 28.36 -15.95
N ASP A 26 19.68 29.15 -15.58
CA ASP A 26 18.61 28.72 -14.70
C ASP A 26 17.72 27.61 -15.35
N LYS A 27 17.46 27.71 -16.69
CA LYS A 27 16.70 26.68 -17.42
C LYS A 27 17.50 25.38 -17.62
N GLU A 28 18.82 25.43 -17.78
CA GLU A 28 19.65 24.22 -17.80
C GLU A 28 19.72 23.58 -16.42
N GLN A 29 19.82 24.33 -15.32
CA GLN A 29 19.73 23.82 -13.97
C GLN A 29 18.32 23.30 -13.64
N THR A 30 17.26 23.92 -14.17
CA THR A 30 15.87 23.46 -13.99
C THR A 30 15.55 22.25 -14.85
N LYS A 31 16.13 22.14 -16.06
CA LYS A 31 16.03 20.91 -16.89
C LYS A 31 16.76 19.71 -16.26
N GLU A 32 17.85 19.91 -15.54
CA GLU A 32 18.46 18.85 -14.73
C GLU A 32 17.57 18.45 -13.54
N LYS A 33 16.78 19.38 -12.96
CA LYS A 33 15.84 19.11 -11.88
C LYS A 33 14.56 18.40 -12.33
N THR A 34 14.20 18.44 -13.61
CA THR A 34 12.99 17.80 -14.15
C THR A 34 13.23 16.44 -14.79
N ASN A 35 14.41 15.86 -14.64
CA ASN A 35 14.62 14.47 -15.04
C ASN A 35 13.89 13.57 -14.03
N LYS A 36 12.59 13.34 -14.28
CA LYS A 36 11.66 12.54 -13.46
C LYS A 36 11.99 11.04 -13.45
N ASN A 37 13.08 10.63 -14.06
CA ASN A 37 13.48 9.26 -14.14
C ASN A 37 14.56 8.96 -13.10
N LEU A 38 14.46 7.76 -12.50
CA LEU A 38 15.59 7.17 -11.81
C LEU A 38 16.84 7.21 -12.72
N PRO A 39 18.04 7.41 -12.18
CA PRO A 39 18.41 7.03 -10.83
C PRO A 39 18.18 8.13 -9.79
N ILE A 40 17.80 7.71 -8.61
CA ILE A 40 17.85 8.52 -7.39
C ILE A 40 19.31 8.89 -7.16
N LYS A 41 19.61 10.16 -6.82
CA LYS A 41 20.97 10.57 -6.48
C LYS A 41 21.37 9.97 -5.13
N PRO A 42 22.57 9.41 -4.98
CA PRO A 42 23.05 8.94 -3.67
C PRO A 42 23.23 10.13 -2.72
N GLU A 43 22.84 9.95 -1.47
CA GLU A 43 23.03 10.95 -0.41
C GLU A 43 24.15 10.56 0.56
N ARG A 44 24.44 9.27 0.66
CA ARG A 44 25.48 8.72 1.53
C ARG A 44 26.26 7.64 0.81
N PHE A 45 27.40 7.32 1.39
CA PHE A 45 28.27 6.26 0.93
C PHE A 45 28.58 5.31 2.09
N TYR A 46 28.57 4.02 1.83
CA TYR A 46 28.88 2.99 2.79
C TYR A 46 30.07 2.16 2.33
N ASN A 47 31.04 1.95 3.22
CA ASN A 47 32.19 1.09 2.95
C ASN A 47 31.78 -0.37 3.23
N LEU A 48 31.51 -1.11 2.17
CA LEU A 48 31.14 -2.52 2.20
C LEU A 48 32.42 -3.36 2.17
N SER A 49 32.68 -4.11 3.23
CA SER A 49 33.72 -5.14 3.27
C SER A 49 33.07 -6.46 3.66
N THR A 50 33.01 -7.42 2.74
CA THR A 50 32.34 -8.70 2.99
C THR A 50 32.90 -9.81 2.08
N ASP A 51 32.88 -11.03 2.63
CA ASP A 51 33.17 -12.30 1.94
C ASP A 51 31.92 -13.21 1.88
N THR A 52 30.74 -12.64 2.22
CA THR A 52 29.47 -13.35 2.23
C THR A 52 28.37 -12.54 1.56
N GLY A 53 27.35 -13.19 1.05
CA GLY A 53 26.18 -12.54 0.45
C GLY A 53 24.92 -13.38 0.56
N SER A 54 23.76 -12.73 0.42
CA SER A 54 22.45 -13.40 0.39
C SER A 54 21.92 -13.44 -1.03
N TRP A 55 21.38 -14.57 -1.45
CA TRP A 55 20.65 -14.73 -2.71
C TRP A 55 21.44 -14.28 -3.96
N MET A 56 22.70 -14.70 -4.07
CA MET A 56 23.56 -14.35 -5.19
C MET A 56 23.28 -15.26 -6.40
N SER A 57 22.77 -14.68 -7.50
CA SER A 57 22.70 -15.37 -8.80
C SER A 57 24.08 -15.37 -9.46
N VAL A 58 24.50 -16.49 -9.96
CA VAL A 58 25.84 -16.66 -10.54
C VAL A 58 25.78 -17.10 -11.98
N ASP A 59 26.78 -16.68 -12.80
CA ASP A 59 27.02 -17.24 -14.12
C ASP A 59 28.53 -17.33 -14.42
N VAL A 60 28.94 -18.33 -15.24
CA VAL A 60 30.34 -18.57 -15.58
C VAL A 60 30.57 -18.13 -17.03
N SER A 61 31.71 -17.44 -17.28
CA SER A 61 32.08 -17.02 -18.61
C SER A 61 32.26 -18.23 -19.55
N PRO A 62 31.99 -18.09 -20.85
CA PRO A 62 32.13 -19.19 -21.82
C PRO A 62 33.54 -19.80 -21.90
N ASP A 63 34.58 -19.05 -21.55
CA ASP A 63 35.95 -19.51 -21.44
C ASP A 63 36.28 -20.20 -20.11
N GLY A 64 35.33 -20.25 -19.17
CA GLY A 64 35.46 -20.91 -17.88
C GLY A 64 36.35 -20.21 -16.87
N LYS A 65 36.79 -18.96 -17.13
CA LYS A 65 37.79 -18.28 -16.28
C LYS A 65 37.22 -17.34 -15.22
N THR A 66 36.01 -16.82 -15.42
CA THR A 66 35.41 -15.84 -14.52
C THR A 66 33.98 -16.19 -14.16
N ILE A 67 33.56 -15.74 -12.99
CA ILE A 67 32.19 -15.79 -12.51
C ILE A 67 31.68 -14.35 -12.41
N VAL A 68 30.47 -14.10 -12.89
CA VAL A 68 29.69 -12.92 -12.54
C VAL A 68 28.62 -13.30 -11.52
N PHE A 69 28.34 -12.40 -10.59
CA PHE A 69 27.29 -12.58 -9.58
C PHE A 69 26.72 -11.25 -9.13
N ASP A 70 25.49 -11.27 -8.60
CA ASP A 70 24.87 -10.11 -8.00
C ASP A 70 25.00 -10.12 -6.48
N LEU A 71 25.16 -8.93 -5.87
CA LEU A 71 25.14 -8.74 -4.42
C LEU A 71 24.69 -7.31 -4.09
N LEU A 72 23.63 -7.18 -3.27
CA LEU A 72 23.07 -5.90 -2.83
C LEU A 72 22.72 -4.92 -3.96
N GLY A 73 22.26 -5.44 -5.09
CA GLY A 73 21.85 -4.61 -6.24
C GLY A 73 22.98 -4.17 -7.18
N ASP A 74 24.19 -4.71 -6.99
CA ASP A 74 25.29 -4.52 -7.92
C ASP A 74 25.79 -5.85 -8.48
N ILE A 75 26.37 -5.81 -9.66
CA ILE A 75 27.00 -6.97 -10.32
C ILE A 75 28.51 -6.90 -10.10
N TYR A 76 29.07 -8.05 -9.74
CA TYR A 76 30.49 -8.25 -9.52
C TYR A 76 31.05 -9.37 -10.40
N SER A 77 32.36 -9.39 -10.61
CA SER A 77 33.08 -10.50 -11.22
C SER A 77 34.26 -10.93 -10.37
N ILE A 78 34.54 -12.23 -10.37
CA ILE A 78 35.72 -12.86 -9.76
C ILE A 78 36.35 -13.87 -10.72
N PRO A 79 37.62 -14.20 -10.58
CA PRO A 79 38.21 -15.40 -11.22
C PRO A 79 37.49 -16.66 -10.74
N ILE A 80 37.41 -17.70 -11.57
CA ILE A 80 36.83 -19.02 -11.21
C ILE A 80 37.53 -19.65 -9.99
N SER A 81 38.75 -19.28 -9.70
CA SER A 81 39.52 -19.70 -8.51
C SER A 81 39.20 -18.89 -7.26
N GLY A 82 38.35 -17.90 -7.36
CA GLY A 82 38.06 -16.96 -6.27
C GLY A 82 39.01 -15.76 -6.20
N GLY A 83 38.83 -14.90 -5.21
CA GLY A 83 39.68 -13.75 -4.91
C GLY A 83 38.92 -12.45 -4.75
N LYS A 84 39.61 -11.31 -4.94
CA LYS A 84 38.99 -9.99 -4.81
C LYS A 84 38.00 -9.74 -5.94
N ALA A 85 36.76 -9.40 -5.59
CA ALA A 85 35.69 -9.10 -6.55
C ALA A 85 35.91 -7.72 -7.19
N LYS A 86 35.58 -7.62 -8.47
CA LYS A 86 35.57 -6.37 -9.23
C LYS A 86 34.10 -5.95 -9.46
N ARG A 87 33.70 -4.78 -9.01
CA ARG A 87 32.38 -4.21 -9.23
C ARG A 87 32.19 -3.83 -10.70
N ILE A 88 31.15 -4.35 -11.36
CA ILE A 88 30.83 -4.12 -12.79
C ILE A 88 29.80 -3.01 -12.94
N THR A 89 28.73 -3.03 -12.13
CA THR A 89 27.70 -2.00 -12.13
C THR A 89 27.78 -1.14 -10.86
N LYS A 90 27.26 0.08 -10.93
CA LYS A 90 27.36 1.09 -9.84
C LYS A 90 26.09 1.94 -9.82
N GLY A 91 25.82 2.57 -8.69
CA GLY A 91 24.78 3.57 -8.50
C GLY A 91 23.62 3.05 -7.66
N MET A 92 22.49 3.77 -7.74
CA MET A 92 21.30 3.48 -6.91
C MET A 92 20.34 2.45 -7.52
N ALA A 93 20.61 2.01 -8.76
CA ALA A 93 19.79 1.00 -9.40
C ALA A 93 20.00 -0.38 -8.76
N PHE A 94 18.97 -1.20 -8.78
CA PHE A 94 19.04 -2.59 -8.33
C PHE A 94 19.30 -3.49 -9.54
N ASP A 95 20.56 -3.89 -9.73
CA ASP A 95 21.03 -4.75 -10.80
C ASP A 95 21.15 -6.20 -10.32
N SER A 96 20.57 -7.14 -11.06
CA SER A 96 20.51 -8.55 -10.65
C SER A 96 20.48 -9.54 -11.82
N HIS A 97 20.63 -10.82 -11.52
CA HIS A 97 20.54 -11.95 -12.46
C HIS A 97 21.44 -11.80 -13.68
N PRO A 98 22.75 -11.63 -13.50
CA PRO A 98 23.66 -11.51 -14.63
C PRO A 98 23.77 -12.84 -15.38
N LYS A 99 23.83 -12.76 -16.74
CA LYS A 99 24.05 -13.89 -17.65
C LYS A 99 25.01 -13.48 -18.74
N TYR A 100 26.12 -14.20 -18.90
CA TYR A 100 27.05 -13.98 -20.01
C TYR A 100 26.40 -14.24 -21.36
N SER A 101 26.72 -13.41 -22.36
CA SER A 101 26.47 -13.72 -23.75
C SER A 101 27.35 -14.93 -24.20
N PRO A 102 26.94 -15.69 -25.21
CA PRO A 102 27.70 -16.88 -25.67
C PRO A 102 29.13 -16.59 -26.13
N ASP A 103 29.39 -15.36 -26.61
CA ASP A 103 30.75 -14.89 -26.97
C ASP A 103 31.57 -14.40 -25.75
N GLY A 104 30.93 -14.24 -24.59
CA GLY A 104 31.57 -13.74 -23.37
C GLY A 104 31.87 -12.24 -23.35
N GLU A 105 31.49 -11.48 -24.38
CA GLU A 105 31.79 -10.04 -24.46
C GLU A 105 30.80 -9.16 -23.68
N SER A 106 29.61 -9.67 -23.40
CA SER A 106 28.53 -8.94 -22.72
C SER A 106 27.89 -9.75 -21.61
N ILE A 107 27.12 -9.05 -20.75
CA ILE A 107 26.20 -9.65 -19.81
C ILE A 107 24.80 -9.06 -20.03
N ALA A 108 23.78 -9.93 -20.00
CA ALA A 108 22.40 -9.52 -19.81
C ALA A 108 22.08 -9.51 -18.32
N TYR A 109 21.29 -8.55 -17.86
CA TYR A 109 20.91 -8.43 -16.45
C TYR A 109 19.59 -7.67 -16.29
N VAL A 110 18.96 -7.81 -15.14
CA VAL A 110 17.77 -7.06 -14.76
C VAL A 110 18.20 -5.80 -14.03
N SER A 111 17.60 -4.64 -14.37
CA SER A 111 17.85 -3.36 -13.70
C SER A 111 16.58 -2.51 -13.66
N ASP A 112 16.38 -1.81 -12.56
CA ASP A 112 15.28 -0.84 -12.37
C ASP A 112 15.68 0.61 -12.72
N LYS A 113 16.88 0.85 -13.23
CA LYS A 113 17.43 2.20 -13.50
C LYS A 113 16.59 3.06 -14.45
N SER A 114 15.64 2.47 -15.18
CA SER A 114 14.69 3.18 -16.04
C SER A 114 13.29 3.36 -15.40
N GLY A 115 13.16 3.16 -14.09
CA GLY A 115 11.90 3.29 -13.34
C GLY A 115 11.05 2.03 -13.26
N GLY A 116 11.52 0.91 -13.78
CA GLY A 116 10.90 -0.42 -13.69
C GLY A 116 11.90 -1.50 -14.06
N ASN A 117 11.64 -2.73 -13.59
CA ASN A 117 12.52 -3.86 -13.87
C ASN A 117 12.56 -4.16 -15.37
N ASN A 118 13.70 -3.91 -15.99
CA ASN A 118 13.94 -4.11 -17.40
C ASN A 118 15.20 -4.94 -17.64
N ILE A 119 15.27 -5.60 -18.81
CA ILE A 119 16.48 -6.29 -19.25
C ILE A 119 17.40 -5.29 -19.94
N TRP A 120 18.65 -5.32 -19.54
CA TRP A 120 19.75 -4.55 -20.09
C TRP A 120 20.86 -5.47 -20.54
N ILE A 121 21.58 -5.09 -21.58
CA ILE A 121 22.84 -5.71 -22.00
C ILE A 121 23.96 -4.72 -21.73
N ARG A 122 25.02 -5.18 -21.07
CA ARG A 122 26.25 -4.41 -20.85
C ARG A 122 27.41 -5.08 -21.53
N ASN A 123 28.07 -4.36 -22.43
CA ASN A 123 29.35 -4.78 -23.00
C ASN A 123 30.46 -4.63 -21.96
N LEU A 124 31.21 -5.68 -21.70
CA LEU A 124 32.23 -5.72 -20.65
C LEU A 124 33.50 -4.98 -21.01
N ASN A 125 33.78 -4.81 -22.32
CA ASN A 125 34.97 -4.12 -22.86
C ASN A 125 34.71 -2.62 -22.93
N THR A 126 33.65 -2.18 -23.64
CA THR A 126 33.30 -0.74 -23.80
C THR A 126 32.61 -0.15 -22.60
N LYS A 127 32.00 -0.99 -21.75
CA LYS A 127 31.17 -0.60 -20.58
C LYS A 127 29.84 0.06 -20.97
N ASP A 128 29.48 0.09 -22.24
CA ASP A 128 28.19 0.60 -22.70
C ASP A 128 27.04 -0.33 -22.29
N SER A 129 25.86 0.22 -22.07
CA SER A 129 24.65 -0.54 -21.71
C SER A 129 23.49 -0.17 -22.61
N ILE A 130 22.77 -1.18 -23.11
CA ILE A 130 21.60 -1.03 -23.96
C ILE A 130 20.38 -1.57 -23.23
N GLN A 131 19.30 -0.79 -23.20
CA GLN A 131 18.01 -1.23 -22.65
C GLN A 131 17.24 -2.04 -23.70
N ILE A 132 16.95 -3.31 -23.40
CA ILE A 132 16.24 -4.22 -24.29
C ILE A 132 14.74 -4.12 -24.13
N THR A 133 14.25 -4.15 -22.90
CA THR A 133 12.83 -4.00 -22.59
C THR A 133 12.55 -2.61 -22.06
N LYS A 134 11.36 -2.05 -22.36
CA LYS A 134 10.98 -0.68 -21.96
C LYS A 134 9.64 -0.70 -21.22
N GLU A 135 9.56 -1.56 -20.18
CA GLU A 135 8.36 -1.75 -19.41
C GLU A 135 8.25 -0.69 -18.31
N LYS A 136 7.04 -0.12 -18.17
CA LYS A 136 6.70 0.80 -17.08
C LYS A 136 5.82 0.12 -16.04
N ASP A 137 4.89 -0.71 -16.49
CA ASP A 137 3.87 -1.37 -15.66
C ASP A 137 4.08 -2.88 -15.49
N ASN A 138 4.93 -3.49 -16.32
CA ASN A 138 5.27 -4.90 -16.24
C ASN A 138 6.64 -5.08 -15.60
N GLN A 139 6.86 -6.26 -15.03
CA GLN A 139 8.16 -6.70 -14.57
C GLN A 139 8.80 -7.60 -15.63
N THR A 140 10.09 -7.44 -15.84
CA THR A 140 10.95 -8.43 -16.45
C THR A 140 11.89 -8.96 -15.39
N ALA A 141 11.95 -10.28 -15.22
CA ALA A 141 12.58 -10.84 -14.03
C ALA A 141 13.81 -11.70 -14.36
N PHE A 142 13.82 -12.38 -15.49
CA PHE A 142 14.88 -13.33 -15.85
C PHE A 142 15.14 -13.26 -17.33
N ALA A 143 16.40 -13.47 -17.72
CA ALA A 143 16.80 -13.60 -19.11
C ALA A 143 17.80 -14.75 -19.28
N ASP A 144 17.72 -15.44 -20.40
CA ASP A 144 18.76 -16.33 -20.90
C ASP A 144 19.00 -16.10 -22.39
N TRP A 145 20.22 -16.31 -22.82
CA TRP A 145 20.61 -16.12 -24.21
C TRP A 145 20.31 -17.31 -25.10
N SER A 146 19.86 -17.06 -26.32
CA SER A 146 19.97 -18.07 -27.36
C SER A 146 21.47 -18.40 -27.65
N LYS A 147 21.74 -19.62 -28.02
CA LYS A 147 23.14 -20.09 -28.17
C LYS A 147 23.90 -19.47 -29.37
N ASP A 148 23.15 -18.85 -30.28
CA ASP A 148 23.70 -17.99 -31.35
C ASP A 148 24.01 -16.57 -30.89
N GLY A 149 23.52 -16.19 -29.71
CA GLY A 149 23.73 -14.85 -29.13
C GLY A 149 22.85 -13.75 -29.70
N ASP A 150 21.89 -14.07 -30.57
CA ASP A 150 21.06 -13.04 -31.22
C ASP A 150 19.78 -12.70 -30.45
N TYR A 151 19.30 -13.61 -29.58
CA TYR A 151 18.04 -13.44 -28.87
C TYR A 151 18.18 -13.65 -27.38
N LEU A 152 17.29 -12.98 -26.63
CA LEU A 152 17.05 -13.16 -25.21
C LEU A 152 15.67 -13.78 -24.99
N ILE A 153 15.64 -14.84 -24.21
CA ILE A 153 14.42 -15.46 -23.72
C ILE A 153 14.16 -14.93 -22.33
N ILE A 154 13.04 -14.29 -22.11
CA ILE A 154 12.76 -13.55 -20.86
C ILE A 154 11.44 -13.92 -20.25
N SER A 155 11.35 -13.78 -18.91
CA SER A 155 10.10 -13.83 -18.15
C SER A 155 9.57 -12.41 -17.95
N LYS A 156 8.38 -12.12 -18.52
CA LYS A 156 7.81 -10.78 -18.51
C LYS A 156 6.32 -10.80 -18.22
N GLY A 157 5.85 -9.86 -17.44
CA GLY A 157 4.43 -9.65 -17.11
C GLY A 157 4.24 -8.85 -15.84
N ARG A 158 2.98 -8.64 -15.43
CA ARG A 158 2.69 -7.96 -14.16
C ARG A 158 2.83 -8.91 -12.98
N ARG A 159 1.86 -9.79 -12.80
CA ARG A 159 1.79 -10.75 -11.70
C ARG A 159 2.13 -12.17 -12.18
N ASN A 160 1.63 -12.51 -13.36
CA ASN A 160 1.83 -13.79 -14.02
C ASN A 160 2.80 -13.59 -15.20
N LEU A 161 4.08 -13.80 -14.94
CA LEU A 161 5.12 -13.68 -15.94
C LEU A 161 4.90 -14.71 -17.04
N LYS A 162 5.08 -14.30 -18.29
CA LYS A 162 4.98 -15.12 -19.50
C LYS A 162 6.34 -15.21 -20.17
N LEU A 163 6.52 -16.23 -20.99
CA LEU A 163 7.72 -16.41 -21.80
C LEU A 163 7.67 -15.50 -23.03
N HIS A 164 8.72 -14.70 -23.20
CA HIS A 164 8.90 -13.79 -24.35
C HIS A 164 10.28 -13.98 -24.97
N MET A 165 10.42 -13.56 -26.23
CA MET A 165 11.68 -13.52 -26.95
C MET A 165 11.93 -12.11 -27.49
N TYR A 166 13.14 -11.61 -27.31
CA TYR A 166 13.62 -10.31 -27.78
C TYR A 166 14.90 -10.46 -28.56
N HIS A 167 15.11 -9.61 -29.57
CA HIS A 167 16.39 -9.50 -30.24
C HIS A 167 17.37 -8.69 -29.36
N LYS A 168 18.66 -9.02 -29.41
CA LYS A 168 19.72 -8.33 -28.62
C LYS A 168 19.81 -6.83 -28.89
N ASP A 169 19.45 -6.41 -30.11
CA ASP A 169 19.47 -5.01 -30.51
C ASP A 169 18.17 -4.27 -30.18
N GLY A 170 17.21 -4.93 -29.47
CA GLY A 170 15.98 -4.35 -29.02
C GLY A 170 14.73 -4.77 -29.81
N GLY A 171 13.74 -3.86 -29.90
CA GLY A 171 12.43 -4.14 -30.52
C GLY A 171 11.35 -4.43 -29.47
N SER A 172 10.12 -4.75 -29.93
CA SER A 172 8.97 -5.00 -29.04
C SER A 172 8.90 -6.45 -28.50
N GLY A 173 9.70 -7.34 -29.08
CA GLY A 173 9.69 -8.76 -28.75
C GLY A 173 8.40 -9.48 -29.10
N VAL A 174 8.39 -10.79 -28.93
CA VAL A 174 7.21 -11.64 -29.14
C VAL A 174 6.94 -12.48 -27.90
N LYS A 175 5.66 -12.67 -27.59
CA LYS A 175 5.20 -13.56 -26.51
C LYS A 175 5.14 -14.99 -27.07
N LEU A 176 5.87 -15.91 -26.49
CA LEU A 176 5.91 -17.31 -26.88
C LEU A 176 4.79 -18.13 -26.21
N ILE A 177 4.46 -17.84 -24.95
CA ILE A 177 3.43 -18.52 -24.19
C ILE A 177 2.46 -17.50 -23.62
N ASP A 178 1.16 -17.65 -23.90
CA ASP A 178 0.10 -16.75 -23.42
C ASP A 178 -0.91 -17.45 -22.50
N LYS A 179 -1.16 -18.73 -22.68
CA LYS A 179 -2.18 -19.46 -21.94
C LYS A 179 -1.60 -20.60 -21.09
N PRO A 180 -2.27 -20.93 -19.98
CA PRO A 180 -3.41 -20.24 -19.37
C PRO A 180 -3.01 -18.87 -18.79
N THR A 181 -3.97 -17.96 -18.64
CA THR A 181 -3.72 -16.60 -18.09
C THR A 181 -3.10 -16.61 -16.69
N SER A 182 -3.43 -17.62 -15.88
CA SER A 182 -2.85 -17.84 -14.55
C SER A 182 -1.43 -18.38 -14.56
N LEU A 183 -0.91 -18.83 -15.71
CA LEU A 183 0.43 -19.39 -15.80
C LEU A 183 1.48 -18.33 -15.43
N LYS A 184 2.36 -18.67 -14.49
CA LYS A 184 3.59 -17.95 -14.17
C LYS A 184 4.80 -18.76 -14.63
N VAL A 185 5.61 -18.16 -15.49
CA VAL A 185 6.88 -18.71 -16.00
C VAL A 185 8.04 -17.97 -15.36
N VAL A 186 9.00 -18.69 -14.80
CA VAL A 186 10.20 -18.13 -14.17
C VAL A 186 11.45 -18.91 -14.61
N GLN A 187 12.58 -18.23 -14.60
CA GLN A 187 13.91 -18.79 -14.81
C GLN A 187 13.99 -19.66 -16.09
N PRO A 188 13.81 -19.04 -17.29
CA PRO A 188 13.99 -19.74 -18.55
C PRO A 188 15.46 -20.13 -18.76
N GLU A 189 15.69 -21.27 -19.37
CA GLU A 189 17.01 -21.82 -19.76
C GLU A 189 16.94 -22.36 -21.19
N VAL A 190 17.78 -21.86 -22.06
CA VAL A 190 17.82 -22.25 -23.49
C VAL A 190 18.67 -23.50 -23.70
N GLY A 191 18.09 -24.53 -24.33
CA GLY A 191 18.79 -25.75 -24.64
C GLY A 191 19.91 -25.55 -25.66
N VAL A 192 20.87 -26.46 -25.68
CA VAL A 192 22.15 -26.39 -26.46
C VAL A 192 21.97 -26.22 -27.96
N ASN A 193 20.85 -26.66 -28.50
CA ASN A 193 20.54 -26.60 -29.95
C ASN A 193 19.53 -25.48 -30.28
N ASN A 194 19.26 -24.54 -29.38
CA ASN A 194 18.25 -23.47 -29.52
C ASN A 194 16.80 -23.95 -29.70
N ARG A 195 16.52 -25.24 -29.81
CA ARG A 195 15.18 -25.76 -30.07
C ARG A 195 14.28 -25.68 -28.83
N TYR A 196 14.78 -26.13 -27.72
CA TYR A 196 13.99 -26.22 -26.49
C TYR A 196 14.31 -25.08 -25.52
N ILE A 197 13.25 -24.50 -24.92
CA ILE A 197 13.35 -23.55 -23.79
C ILE A 197 12.75 -24.26 -22.57
N TRP A 198 13.58 -24.48 -21.56
CA TRP A 198 13.19 -25.04 -20.28
C TRP A 198 12.84 -23.94 -19.32
N TYR A 199 11.85 -24.14 -18.46
CA TYR A 199 11.44 -23.12 -17.48
C TYR A 199 10.69 -23.75 -16.33
N ALA A 200 10.76 -23.09 -15.16
CA ALA A 200 9.87 -23.43 -14.05
C ALA A 200 8.55 -22.69 -14.19
N ASN A 201 7.44 -23.36 -13.85
CA ASN A 201 6.12 -22.74 -13.98
C ASN A 201 5.15 -23.22 -12.89
N ARG A 202 4.16 -22.36 -12.61
CA ARG A 202 2.99 -22.65 -11.77
C ARG A 202 1.73 -22.02 -12.35
N THR A 203 0.56 -22.53 -11.98
CA THR A 203 -0.74 -21.97 -12.34
C THR A 203 -1.55 -21.51 -11.12
N ASN A 204 -1.17 -21.95 -9.93
CA ASN A 204 -1.82 -21.59 -8.69
C ASN A 204 -1.45 -20.17 -8.23
N SER A 205 -2.37 -19.51 -7.54
CA SER A 205 -2.09 -18.24 -6.88
C SER A 205 -1.04 -18.43 -5.78
N TRP A 206 -0.28 -17.37 -5.53
CA TRP A 206 0.58 -17.32 -4.36
C TRP A 206 -0.23 -17.33 -3.05
N GLN A 207 0.24 -18.05 -2.05
CA GLN A 207 -0.31 -18.13 -0.70
C GLN A 207 0.82 -18.33 0.31
N TYR A 208 0.68 -17.75 1.50
CA TYR A 208 1.66 -17.92 2.59
C TYR A 208 1.84 -19.38 3.03
N ASN A 209 0.77 -20.14 3.08
CA ASN A 209 0.78 -21.57 3.43
C ASN A 209 0.53 -22.39 2.17
N ALA A 210 1.39 -22.22 1.18
CA ALA A 210 1.23 -22.89 -0.09
C ALA A 210 1.44 -24.39 0.04
N GLY A 211 0.41 -25.18 -0.30
CA GLY A 211 0.56 -26.62 -0.43
C GLY A 211 1.49 -26.98 -1.58
N LEU A 212 2.40 -27.91 -1.37
CA LEU A 212 3.27 -28.44 -2.42
C LEU A 212 2.52 -29.45 -3.32
N PRO A 213 2.84 -29.56 -4.61
CA PRO A 213 3.88 -28.81 -5.35
C PRO A 213 3.41 -27.42 -5.81
N GLN A 214 4.30 -26.44 -5.79
CA GLN A 214 4.07 -25.12 -6.37
C GLN A 214 4.57 -24.99 -7.81
N TYR A 215 5.79 -25.41 -8.07
CA TYR A 215 6.45 -25.32 -9.36
C TYR A 215 6.74 -26.70 -9.96
N GLN A 216 6.70 -26.74 -11.30
CA GLN A 216 7.21 -27.86 -12.07
C GLN A 216 7.98 -27.33 -13.29
N ILE A 217 8.88 -28.13 -13.82
CA ILE A 217 9.64 -27.79 -15.03
C ILE A 217 8.84 -28.25 -16.25
N SER A 218 8.75 -27.37 -17.23
CA SER A 218 8.25 -27.65 -18.57
C SER A 218 9.28 -27.19 -19.60
N LYS A 219 9.18 -27.72 -20.80
CA LYS A 219 9.93 -27.24 -21.95
C LYS A 219 8.99 -26.84 -23.09
N TYR A 220 9.36 -25.78 -23.79
CA TYR A 220 8.71 -25.24 -24.96
C TYR A 220 9.54 -25.62 -26.18
N ASP A 221 8.93 -26.27 -27.18
CA ASP A 221 9.58 -26.60 -28.45
C ASP A 221 9.37 -25.43 -29.42
N ARG A 222 10.45 -24.79 -29.83
CA ARG A 222 10.40 -23.65 -30.75
C ARG A 222 10.02 -24.02 -32.19
N ASP A 223 10.19 -25.29 -32.59
CA ASP A 223 9.84 -25.76 -33.92
C ASP A 223 8.35 -26.03 -34.06
N THR A 224 7.72 -26.56 -33.00
CA THR A 224 6.32 -26.99 -33.05
C THR A 224 5.37 -26.08 -32.22
N GLY A 225 5.90 -25.30 -31.29
CA GLY A 225 5.11 -24.52 -30.34
C GLY A 225 4.53 -25.37 -29.20
N GLU A 226 4.85 -26.66 -29.12
CA GLU A 226 4.35 -27.56 -28.11
C GLU A 226 5.00 -27.32 -26.75
N ILE A 227 4.21 -27.50 -25.69
CA ILE A 227 4.67 -27.44 -24.30
C ILE A 227 4.59 -28.83 -23.71
N LYS A 228 5.71 -29.33 -23.20
CA LYS A 228 5.78 -30.59 -22.48
C LYS A 228 6.21 -30.38 -21.05
N ARG A 229 5.41 -30.92 -20.11
CA ARG A 229 5.79 -30.99 -18.70
C ARG A 229 6.82 -32.08 -18.49
N GLU A 230 7.95 -31.75 -17.91
CA GLU A 230 9.08 -32.64 -17.73
C GLU A 230 9.20 -33.19 -16.30
N THR A 231 8.61 -32.53 -15.32
CA THR A 231 8.68 -32.98 -13.92
C THR A 231 7.30 -33.09 -13.29
N SER A 232 7.18 -34.00 -12.30
CA SER A 232 6.00 -34.21 -11.50
C SER A 232 6.41 -34.58 -10.06
N ARG A 233 7.09 -33.67 -9.38
CA ARG A 233 7.61 -33.91 -8.03
C ARG A 233 6.73 -33.29 -6.98
N PHE A 234 6.54 -34.01 -5.85
CA PHE A 234 5.79 -33.48 -4.70
C PHE A 234 6.46 -32.22 -4.10
N GLY A 235 7.79 -32.22 -3.92
CA GLY A 235 8.57 -31.09 -3.41
C GLY A 235 8.78 -29.95 -4.43
N SER A 236 8.02 -29.95 -5.54
CA SER A 236 8.23 -29.07 -6.70
C SER A 236 9.50 -29.37 -7.50
N ALA A 237 9.64 -28.72 -8.66
CA ALA A 237 10.88 -28.69 -9.43
C ALA A 237 11.02 -27.28 -10.04
N PHE A 238 12.15 -26.62 -9.78
CA PHE A 238 12.37 -25.23 -10.14
C PHE A 238 13.84 -24.95 -10.47
N THR A 239 14.09 -23.77 -11.07
CA THR A 239 15.42 -23.31 -11.48
C THR A 239 16.15 -24.37 -12.34
N PRO A 240 15.58 -24.71 -13.52
CA PRO A 240 16.23 -25.65 -14.42
C PRO A 240 17.57 -25.09 -14.90
N THR A 241 18.60 -25.91 -14.88
CA THR A 241 19.95 -25.57 -15.35
C THR A 241 20.50 -26.73 -16.17
N LEU A 242 20.81 -26.46 -17.43
CA LEU A 242 21.31 -27.46 -18.40
C LEU A 242 22.82 -27.47 -18.45
N SER A 243 23.38 -28.66 -18.54
CA SER A 243 24.81 -28.77 -18.85
C SER A 243 25.14 -28.33 -20.28
N PRO A 244 26.28 -27.69 -20.53
CA PRO A 244 26.70 -27.27 -21.88
C PRO A 244 26.75 -28.38 -22.91
N ASP A 245 26.98 -29.61 -22.51
CA ASP A 245 26.97 -30.79 -23.39
C ASP A 245 25.55 -31.32 -23.69
N GLY A 246 24.51 -30.75 -23.03
CA GLY A 246 23.12 -31.10 -23.24
C GLY A 246 22.69 -32.41 -22.63
N LYS A 247 23.53 -33.07 -21.83
CA LYS A 247 23.25 -34.41 -21.27
C LYS A 247 22.59 -34.35 -19.90
N SER A 248 22.76 -33.31 -19.15
CA SER A 248 22.29 -33.22 -17.76
C SER A 248 21.39 -32.02 -17.52
N LEU A 249 20.34 -32.23 -16.69
CA LEU A 249 19.51 -31.21 -16.13
C LEU A 249 19.65 -31.21 -14.61
N VAL A 250 20.10 -30.11 -14.03
CA VAL A 250 20.02 -29.88 -12.57
C VAL A 250 18.82 -29.00 -12.26
N TYR A 251 18.15 -29.29 -11.14
CA TYR A 251 17.04 -28.48 -10.66
C TYR A 251 16.88 -28.57 -9.14
N GLY A 252 16.30 -27.52 -8.55
CA GLY A 252 15.92 -27.48 -7.14
C GLY A 252 14.61 -28.23 -6.86
N THR A 253 14.53 -28.83 -5.69
CA THR A 253 13.30 -29.45 -5.17
C THR A 253 13.33 -29.40 -3.65
N ARG A 254 12.16 -29.33 -2.99
CA ARG A 254 12.09 -29.47 -1.54
C ARG A 254 12.09 -30.95 -1.16
N TYR A 255 12.95 -31.28 -0.22
CA TYR A 255 13.03 -32.59 0.41
C TYR A 255 12.94 -32.39 1.93
N GLU A 256 11.97 -33.07 2.56
CA GLU A 256 11.59 -32.78 3.93
C GLU A 256 11.26 -31.28 4.11
N ASP A 257 11.92 -30.58 5.01
CA ASP A 257 11.74 -29.14 5.29
C ASP A 257 12.76 -28.23 4.58
N LYS A 258 13.69 -28.80 3.79
CA LYS A 258 14.83 -28.08 3.18
C LYS A 258 14.89 -28.28 1.68
N THR A 259 15.63 -27.39 1.03
CA THR A 259 15.88 -27.47 -0.41
C THR A 259 17.04 -28.38 -0.73
N ALA A 260 16.86 -29.22 -1.74
CA ALA A 260 17.85 -30.09 -2.32
C ALA A 260 18.04 -29.82 -3.80
N LEU A 261 19.15 -30.28 -4.37
CA LEU A 261 19.36 -30.35 -5.81
C LEU A 261 19.28 -31.80 -6.29
N ARG A 262 18.68 -31.97 -7.47
CA ARG A 262 18.68 -33.21 -8.24
C ARG A 262 19.35 -32.98 -9.58
N ILE A 263 20.03 -34.02 -10.04
CA ILE A 263 20.56 -34.07 -11.39
C ILE A 263 19.88 -35.23 -12.14
N ARG A 264 19.42 -34.94 -13.36
CA ARG A 264 18.80 -35.90 -14.30
C ARG A 264 19.67 -36.04 -15.52
N ASP A 265 19.98 -37.28 -15.87
CA ASP A 265 20.50 -37.64 -17.17
C ASP A 265 19.38 -37.55 -18.23
N LEU A 266 19.55 -36.72 -19.26
CA LEU A 266 18.48 -36.42 -20.22
C LEU A 266 18.34 -37.52 -21.30
N GLU A 267 19.29 -38.40 -21.46
CA GLU A 267 19.22 -39.56 -22.38
C GLU A 267 18.49 -40.74 -21.75
N THR A 268 18.85 -41.07 -20.54
CA THR A 268 18.30 -42.25 -19.83
C THR A 268 17.10 -41.92 -18.95
N GLY A 269 16.92 -40.62 -18.54
CA GLY A 269 15.96 -40.18 -17.57
C GLY A 269 16.33 -40.54 -16.11
N TYR A 270 17.49 -41.13 -15.86
CA TYR A 270 17.95 -41.46 -14.50
C TYR A 270 18.20 -40.19 -13.68
N GLU A 271 17.75 -40.21 -12.43
CA GLU A 271 17.91 -39.10 -11.50
C GLU A 271 18.59 -39.51 -10.20
N LYS A 272 19.52 -38.67 -9.72
CA LYS A 272 20.14 -38.83 -8.41
C LYS A 272 20.11 -37.54 -7.61
N TRP A 273 20.29 -37.62 -6.30
CA TRP A 273 20.53 -36.45 -5.46
C TRP A 273 21.93 -35.89 -5.77
N LEU A 274 22.04 -34.56 -5.88
CA LEU A 274 23.32 -33.89 -6.14
C LEU A 274 23.83 -33.17 -4.89
N ALA A 275 22.96 -32.44 -4.19
CA ALA A 275 23.33 -31.72 -2.96
C ALA A 275 22.14 -31.56 -2.02
N PHE A 276 22.42 -31.58 -0.70
CA PHE A 276 21.42 -31.38 0.36
C PHE A 276 22.10 -31.10 1.71
N PRO A 277 21.64 -30.10 2.50
CA PRO A 277 20.76 -29.01 2.07
C PRO A 277 21.52 -27.94 1.27
N VAL A 278 20.79 -27.14 0.50
CA VAL A 278 21.33 -25.97 -0.18
C VAL A 278 20.61 -24.69 0.28
N GLN A 279 20.65 -23.64 -0.51
CA GLN A 279 19.92 -22.38 -0.24
C GLN A 279 18.42 -22.66 -0.03
N LYS A 280 17.81 -22.02 0.97
CA LYS A 280 16.35 -22.05 1.16
C LYS A 280 15.66 -21.52 -0.10
N ASP A 281 14.67 -22.26 -0.61
CA ASP A 281 13.88 -21.83 -1.76
C ASP A 281 12.77 -20.85 -1.39
N ASP A 282 12.29 -20.12 -2.38
CA ASP A 282 11.26 -19.07 -2.26
C ASP A 282 9.94 -19.49 -2.93
N GLN A 283 9.48 -20.73 -2.68
CA GLN A 283 8.24 -21.23 -3.26
C GLN A 283 6.99 -20.56 -2.70
N GLU A 284 7.02 -20.16 -1.43
CA GLU A 284 5.89 -19.57 -0.71
C GLU A 284 5.72 -18.07 -0.98
N SER A 285 6.57 -17.45 -1.78
CA SER A 285 6.47 -16.05 -2.14
C SER A 285 6.14 -15.84 -3.62
N GLN A 286 6.27 -14.60 -4.06
CA GLN A 286 6.13 -14.26 -5.49
C GLN A 286 7.36 -14.65 -6.30
N ALA A 287 8.45 -15.09 -5.67
CA ALA A 287 9.71 -15.46 -6.30
C ALA A 287 10.19 -14.41 -7.32
N THR A 288 10.24 -13.15 -6.90
CA THR A 288 10.66 -12.03 -7.75
C THR A 288 12.14 -12.12 -8.13
N MET A 289 12.96 -12.67 -7.21
CA MET A 289 14.38 -12.95 -7.39
C MET A 289 14.65 -14.40 -7.79
N GLY A 290 13.62 -15.13 -8.25
CA GLY A 290 13.69 -16.57 -8.55
C GLY A 290 13.25 -17.46 -7.40
N VAL A 291 13.03 -18.74 -7.70
CA VAL A 291 12.70 -19.76 -6.68
C VAL A 291 13.95 -20.25 -5.96
N LEU A 292 15.09 -20.26 -6.67
CA LEU A 292 16.45 -20.29 -6.13
C LEU A 292 17.29 -19.23 -6.86
N PRO A 293 18.43 -18.78 -6.30
CA PRO A 293 19.42 -18.04 -7.07
C PRO A 293 19.81 -18.80 -8.35
N ASN A 294 20.08 -18.10 -9.44
CA ASN A 294 20.55 -18.73 -10.66
C ASN A 294 21.86 -19.46 -10.39
N MET A 295 21.98 -20.64 -10.97
CA MET A 295 23.15 -21.48 -10.94
C MET A 295 23.57 -21.81 -12.38
N THR A 296 24.79 -22.24 -12.59
CA THR A 296 25.34 -22.51 -13.92
C THR A 296 26.36 -23.63 -13.89
N PHE A 297 26.56 -24.32 -15.03
CA PHE A 297 27.64 -25.29 -15.17
C PHE A 297 28.93 -24.59 -15.61
N THR A 298 30.06 -25.20 -15.29
CA THR A 298 31.32 -24.91 -16.00
C THR A 298 31.23 -25.35 -17.45
N PRO A 299 31.96 -24.72 -18.42
CA PRO A 299 31.87 -25.06 -19.85
C PRO A 299 32.20 -26.51 -20.17
N ASP A 300 33.02 -27.18 -19.34
CA ASP A 300 33.37 -28.60 -19.49
C ASP A 300 32.31 -29.56 -18.94
N SER A 301 31.17 -29.02 -18.45
CA SER A 301 30.04 -29.78 -17.88
C SER A 301 30.38 -30.61 -16.64
N LYS A 302 31.51 -30.39 -15.97
CA LYS A 302 31.96 -31.21 -14.83
C LYS A 302 31.49 -30.67 -13.47
N TYR A 303 31.27 -29.37 -13.37
CA TYR A 303 30.97 -28.73 -12.10
C TYR A 303 29.76 -27.84 -12.24
N LEU A 304 28.97 -27.79 -11.16
CA LEU A 304 27.91 -26.80 -10.98
C LEU A 304 28.39 -25.69 -10.07
N ILE A 305 28.21 -24.43 -10.46
CA ILE A 305 28.50 -23.24 -9.66
C ILE A 305 27.17 -22.66 -9.17
N LEU A 306 27.06 -22.41 -7.86
CA LEU A 306 25.85 -21.87 -7.23
C LEU A 306 26.18 -21.17 -5.91
N SER A 307 25.24 -20.37 -5.41
CA SER A 307 25.36 -19.76 -4.08
C SER A 307 24.47 -20.46 -3.05
N TYR A 308 25.01 -20.76 -1.89
CA TYR A 308 24.27 -21.13 -0.67
C TYR A 308 25.14 -20.94 0.58
N GLY A 309 24.49 -20.82 1.75
CA GLY A 309 25.21 -20.57 2.98
C GLY A 309 25.99 -19.26 3.00
N GLY A 310 25.59 -18.28 2.17
CA GLY A 310 26.29 -17.00 2.03
C GLY A 310 27.55 -17.02 1.17
N LYS A 311 27.89 -18.15 0.55
CA LYS A 311 29.13 -18.40 -0.20
C LYS A 311 28.83 -18.85 -1.62
N ILE A 312 29.79 -18.70 -2.53
CA ILE A 312 29.77 -19.31 -3.87
C ILE A 312 30.43 -20.67 -3.76
N ASN A 313 29.77 -21.69 -4.29
CA ASN A 313 30.21 -23.07 -4.19
C ASN A 313 30.36 -23.71 -5.58
N LYS A 314 31.28 -24.64 -5.68
CA LYS A 314 31.53 -25.50 -6.85
C LYS A 314 31.26 -26.93 -6.46
N ILE A 315 30.28 -27.60 -7.13
CA ILE A 315 29.89 -28.99 -6.88
C ILE A 315 30.35 -29.88 -8.06
N ASP A 316 31.07 -30.96 -7.78
CA ASP A 316 31.31 -32.00 -8.76
C ASP A 316 30.03 -32.78 -9.05
N ILE A 317 29.60 -32.86 -10.34
CA ILE A 317 28.32 -33.51 -10.68
C ILE A 317 28.34 -35.02 -10.57
N ASN A 318 29.50 -35.65 -10.64
CA ASN A 318 29.64 -37.09 -10.51
C ASN A 318 29.71 -37.50 -9.04
N GLU A 319 30.56 -36.88 -8.26
CA GLU A 319 30.85 -37.21 -6.87
C GLU A 319 29.91 -36.53 -5.88
N GLY A 320 29.30 -35.39 -6.24
CA GLY A 320 28.48 -34.55 -5.36
C GLY A 320 29.29 -33.81 -4.29
N THR A 321 30.61 -33.82 -4.39
CA THR A 321 31.48 -33.09 -3.47
C THR A 321 31.42 -31.59 -3.75
N SER A 322 31.41 -30.78 -2.67
CA SER A 322 31.33 -29.32 -2.76
C SER A 322 32.62 -28.67 -2.23
N ALA A 323 33.06 -27.62 -2.92
CA ALA A 323 34.16 -26.76 -2.50
C ALA A 323 33.78 -25.28 -2.63
N GLU A 324 34.14 -24.47 -1.63
CA GLU A 324 33.90 -23.02 -1.65
C GLU A 324 34.83 -22.35 -2.69
N ILE A 325 34.27 -21.37 -3.41
CA ILE A 325 35.02 -20.40 -4.23
C ILE A 325 35.03 -19.10 -3.40
N PRO A 326 36.16 -18.79 -2.74
CA PRO A 326 36.20 -17.62 -1.84
C PRO A 326 36.16 -16.32 -2.64
N PHE A 327 35.43 -15.34 -2.13
CA PHE A 327 35.42 -13.99 -2.67
C PHE A 327 35.55 -12.95 -1.56
N GLN A 328 36.06 -11.79 -1.92
CA GLN A 328 36.15 -10.61 -1.06
C GLN A 328 35.69 -9.38 -1.83
N ILE A 329 34.73 -8.66 -1.28
CA ILE A 329 34.31 -7.35 -1.75
C ILE A 329 34.82 -6.32 -0.77
N ASP A 330 35.54 -5.30 -1.27
CA ASP A 330 35.95 -4.09 -0.55
C ASP A 330 35.63 -2.90 -1.44
N GLU A 331 34.44 -2.36 -1.33
CA GLU A 331 33.90 -1.30 -2.20
C GLU A 331 33.20 -0.22 -1.38
N THR A 332 33.20 0.99 -1.90
CA THR A 332 32.35 2.06 -1.41
C THR A 332 31.06 2.06 -2.25
N VAL A 333 29.93 1.78 -1.62
CA VAL A 333 28.63 1.69 -2.30
C VAL A 333 27.76 2.90 -2.00
N GLU A 334 26.98 3.28 -3.00
CA GLU A 334 26.05 4.38 -2.94
C GLU A 334 24.77 3.94 -2.18
N VAL A 335 24.31 4.78 -1.24
CA VAL A 335 23.06 4.51 -0.49
C VAL A 335 22.21 5.79 -0.40
N GLY A 336 20.92 5.62 -0.21
CA GLY A 336 19.97 6.70 -0.04
C GLY A 336 20.12 7.44 1.31
N PRO A 337 19.21 8.39 1.59
CA PRO A 337 19.20 9.11 2.85
C PRO A 337 18.99 8.16 4.03
N GLU A 338 19.52 8.53 5.18
CA GLU A 338 19.21 7.85 6.42
C GLU A 338 17.86 8.34 6.93
N LEU A 339 16.84 7.48 6.82
CA LEU A 339 15.50 7.78 7.31
C LEU A 339 15.42 7.39 8.80
N LYS A 340 15.92 8.26 9.66
CA LYS A 340 15.73 8.15 11.12
C LYS A 340 14.64 9.11 11.55
N PHE A 341 13.75 8.61 12.39
CA PHE A 341 12.71 9.38 13.05
C PHE A 341 12.90 9.23 14.55
N ASP A 342 13.00 10.34 15.25
CA ASP A 342 12.88 10.34 16.69
C ASP A 342 11.40 10.33 17.03
N TYR A 343 10.94 9.24 17.65
CA TYR A 343 9.58 9.15 18.16
C TYR A 343 9.53 9.75 19.55
N ASP A 344 8.85 10.89 19.67
CA ASP A 344 8.57 11.45 20.98
C ASP A 344 7.49 10.63 21.66
N ILE A 345 7.81 10.05 22.80
CA ILE A 345 6.89 9.37 23.69
C ILE A 345 6.58 10.34 24.83
N SER A 346 5.51 11.14 24.63
CA SER A 346 5.13 12.17 25.58
C SER A 346 4.63 11.59 26.90
N ASP A 347 5.07 12.20 28.02
CA ASP A 347 4.55 11.99 29.36
C ASP A 347 3.55 13.06 29.78
N ASP A 348 3.06 13.87 28.86
CA ASP A 348 2.06 14.89 29.14
C ASP A 348 0.81 14.26 29.72
N LYS A 349 0.25 14.93 30.72
CA LYS A 349 -0.95 14.47 31.41
C LYS A 349 -2.17 14.37 30.48
N SER A 350 -2.21 15.17 29.42
CA SER A 350 -3.29 15.16 28.44
C SER A 350 -2.75 15.00 27.02
N MET A 351 -3.58 14.51 26.13
CA MET A 351 -3.28 14.36 24.70
C MET A 351 -4.42 14.90 23.86
N ILE A 352 -4.08 15.26 22.61
CA ILE A 352 -5.08 15.55 21.56
C ILE A 352 -5.39 14.25 20.82
N VAL A 353 -6.67 13.97 20.63
CA VAL A 353 -7.14 12.80 19.87
C VAL A 353 -6.82 12.97 18.40
N ASN A 354 -6.18 11.96 17.78
CA ASN A 354 -5.74 12.00 16.39
C ASN A 354 -6.87 11.76 15.39
N GLN A 355 -7.99 11.17 15.80
CA GLN A 355 -9.07 10.81 14.89
C GLN A 355 -10.45 11.17 15.43
N ILE A 356 -11.24 11.90 14.61
CA ILE A 356 -12.69 12.00 14.77
C ILE A 356 -13.38 11.07 13.77
N ARG A 357 -14.56 10.57 14.13
CA ARG A 357 -15.30 9.60 13.30
C ARG A 357 -16.76 10.01 13.10
N ASN A 358 -17.27 9.66 11.91
CA ASN A 358 -18.65 9.92 11.50
C ASN A 358 -19.10 11.38 11.76
N PRO A 359 -18.29 12.39 11.36
CA PRO A 359 -18.69 13.78 11.54
C PRO A 359 -19.90 14.10 10.65
N SER A 360 -20.80 14.90 11.17
CA SER A 360 -22.00 15.34 10.45
C SER A 360 -22.41 16.75 10.89
N LEU A 361 -22.67 17.63 9.92
CA LEU A 361 -23.19 18.97 10.18
C LEU A 361 -24.67 18.92 10.63
N SER A 362 -25.01 19.81 11.55
CA SER A 362 -26.41 20.10 11.89
C SER A 362 -27.16 20.66 10.69
N PRO A 363 -28.50 20.51 10.62
CA PRO A 363 -29.28 21.01 9.49
C PRO A 363 -29.14 22.52 9.21
N ASP A 364 -28.74 23.31 10.18
CA ASP A 364 -28.49 24.77 10.09
C ASP A 364 -26.99 25.11 9.82
N ASN A 365 -26.13 24.07 9.63
CA ASN A 365 -24.70 24.18 9.40
C ASN A 365 -23.91 24.88 10.52
N LYS A 366 -24.45 24.96 11.76
CA LYS A 366 -23.78 25.66 12.88
C LYS A 366 -23.02 24.75 13.83
N LYS A 367 -23.32 23.46 13.81
CA LYS A 367 -22.73 22.47 14.73
C LYS A 367 -22.27 21.23 13.99
N ILE A 368 -21.25 20.57 14.53
CA ILE A 368 -20.75 19.29 14.06
C ILE A 368 -20.98 18.25 15.17
N SER A 369 -21.68 17.17 14.88
CA SER A 369 -21.67 15.96 15.71
C SER A 369 -20.61 14.99 15.20
N PHE A 370 -19.89 14.34 16.10
CA PHE A 370 -18.85 13.37 15.76
C PHE A 370 -18.57 12.43 16.95
N THR A 371 -17.81 11.38 16.73
CA THR A 371 -17.27 10.59 17.84
C THR A 371 -15.74 10.69 17.87
N ALA A 372 -15.19 10.75 19.09
CA ALA A 372 -13.78 10.67 19.39
C ALA A 372 -13.59 9.67 20.53
N LEU A 373 -12.59 8.78 20.47
CA LEU A 373 -12.40 7.69 21.42
C LEU A 373 -13.68 6.89 21.70
N ASN A 374 -14.50 6.66 20.67
CA ASN A 374 -15.80 5.99 20.78
C ASN A 374 -16.82 6.69 21.70
N LYS A 375 -16.74 8.00 21.87
CA LYS A 375 -17.65 8.84 22.66
C LYS A 375 -18.25 9.94 21.80
N LEU A 376 -19.52 10.27 22.04
CA LEU A 376 -20.28 11.23 21.23
C LEU A 376 -20.10 12.67 21.71
N TYR A 377 -19.75 13.54 20.76
CA TYR A 377 -19.55 14.97 20.96
C TYR A 377 -20.41 15.79 19.99
N VAL A 378 -20.67 17.02 20.37
CA VAL A 378 -21.13 18.11 19.50
C VAL A 378 -20.21 19.31 19.71
N MET A 379 -19.78 19.93 18.63
CA MET A 379 -19.01 21.16 18.64
C MET A 379 -19.81 22.26 17.93
N ASP A 380 -19.87 23.43 18.52
CA ASP A 380 -20.35 24.65 17.89
C ASP A 380 -19.22 25.25 17.04
N ILE A 381 -19.51 25.53 15.78
CA ILE A 381 -18.45 25.88 14.78
C ILE A 381 -17.86 27.26 15.06
N GLU A 382 -18.71 28.22 15.44
CA GLU A 382 -18.29 29.60 15.68
C GLU A 382 -17.47 29.74 16.95
N SER A 383 -18.01 29.22 18.07
CA SER A 383 -17.39 29.34 19.39
C SER A 383 -16.32 28.27 19.65
N LYS A 384 -16.22 27.21 18.82
CA LYS A 384 -15.35 26.03 19.04
C LYS A 384 -15.65 25.29 20.35
N GLN A 385 -16.77 25.60 21.04
CA GLN A 385 -17.14 24.91 22.27
C GLN A 385 -17.59 23.50 21.96
N MET A 386 -16.98 22.52 22.63
CA MET A 386 -17.36 21.11 22.57
C MET A 386 -18.15 20.66 23.77
N LEU A 387 -19.13 19.85 23.53
CA LEU A 387 -19.98 19.22 24.54
C LEU A 387 -20.00 17.72 24.31
N ARG A 388 -19.60 16.94 25.32
CA ARG A 388 -19.89 15.50 25.36
C ARG A 388 -21.39 15.32 25.73
N LEU A 389 -22.11 14.61 24.84
CA LEU A 389 -23.58 14.51 24.99
C LEU A 389 -24.06 13.40 25.91
N THR A 390 -23.17 12.51 26.33
CA THR A 390 -23.53 11.26 27.00
C THR A 390 -22.63 11.00 28.19
N SER A 391 -23.08 10.13 29.11
CA SER A 391 -22.34 9.70 30.29
C SER A 391 -22.36 8.17 30.46
N PHE A 392 -22.33 7.41 29.33
CA PHE A 392 -22.21 5.97 29.40
C PHE A 392 -20.87 5.53 30.01
N GLU A 393 -20.87 4.32 30.57
CA GLU A 393 -19.66 3.66 31.04
C GLU A 393 -18.57 3.57 29.93
N ASP A 394 -17.33 3.55 30.35
CA ASP A 394 -16.20 3.59 29.41
C ASP A 394 -16.21 2.43 28.41
N GLU A 395 -16.63 1.23 28.81
CA GLU A 395 -16.74 0.04 27.96
C GLU A 395 -17.83 0.16 26.86
N THR A 396 -18.64 1.21 26.86
CA THR A 396 -19.71 1.41 25.88
C THR A 396 -19.19 2.26 24.72
N THR A 397 -19.11 1.67 23.55
CA THR A 397 -18.86 2.37 22.29
C THR A 397 -20.09 3.12 21.84
N GLU A 398 -19.95 4.38 21.49
CA GLU A 398 -20.95 5.24 20.88
C GLU A 398 -20.50 5.55 19.45
N ALA A 399 -21.39 5.44 18.46
CA ALA A 399 -21.00 5.59 17.06
C ALA A 399 -22.15 6.06 16.16
N MET A 400 -21.78 6.52 14.95
CA MET A 400 -22.66 6.83 13.83
C MET A 400 -23.79 7.80 14.18
N PRO A 401 -23.47 9.01 14.72
CA PRO A 401 -24.48 10.02 14.99
C PRO A 401 -25.16 10.51 13.71
N ASN A 402 -26.48 10.79 13.81
CA ASN A 402 -27.24 11.37 12.72
C ASN A 402 -28.27 12.37 13.27
N TRP A 403 -28.33 13.57 12.70
CA TRP A 403 -29.20 14.66 13.14
C TRP A 403 -30.65 14.44 12.77
N SER A 404 -31.57 14.78 13.69
CA SER A 404 -32.98 14.94 13.34
C SER A 404 -33.16 16.09 12.33
N PRO A 405 -34.19 16.06 11.47
CA PRO A 405 -34.39 17.10 10.46
C PRO A 405 -34.54 18.52 11.03
N ASP A 406 -35.00 18.67 12.27
CA ASP A 406 -35.15 19.95 12.99
C ASP A 406 -33.90 20.35 13.81
N GLY A 407 -32.82 19.53 13.78
CA GLY A 407 -31.57 19.80 14.47
C GLY A 407 -31.60 19.69 16.01
N LYS A 408 -32.71 19.26 16.62
CA LYS A 408 -32.86 19.22 18.07
C LYS A 408 -32.35 17.95 18.72
N GLU A 409 -32.36 16.84 17.97
CA GLU A 409 -31.98 15.52 18.47
C GLU A 409 -30.94 14.88 17.57
N ILE A 410 -30.16 13.96 18.13
CA ILE A 410 -29.18 13.13 17.44
C ILE A 410 -29.51 11.68 17.79
N VAL A 411 -29.72 10.83 16.78
CA VAL A 411 -29.77 9.38 16.94
C VAL A 411 -28.35 8.84 16.79
N PHE A 412 -28.02 7.82 17.57
CA PHE A 412 -26.72 7.15 17.49
C PHE A 412 -26.85 5.68 17.94
N VAL A 413 -25.84 4.88 17.60
CA VAL A 413 -25.76 3.48 18.03
C VAL A 413 -24.78 3.33 19.18
N THR A 414 -25.04 2.32 20.04
CA THR A 414 -24.10 1.88 21.05
C THR A 414 -23.74 0.41 20.87
N TRP A 415 -22.57 0.03 21.35
CA TRP A 415 -22.16 -1.35 21.53
C TRP A 415 -21.46 -1.54 22.86
N ASN A 416 -21.80 -2.62 23.55
CA ASN A 416 -21.09 -3.08 24.74
C ASN A 416 -21.00 -4.61 24.68
N ASP A 417 -19.82 -5.16 24.91
CA ASP A 417 -19.60 -6.62 24.77
C ASP A 417 -20.40 -7.46 25.75
N LYS A 418 -20.83 -6.88 26.89
CA LYS A 418 -21.68 -7.57 27.91
C LYS A 418 -23.16 -7.52 27.54
N THR A 419 -23.65 -6.32 27.15
CA THR A 419 -25.09 -6.07 26.98
C THR A 419 -25.56 -6.07 25.52
N GLY A 420 -24.65 -5.99 24.54
CA GLY A 420 -24.97 -5.91 23.11
C GLY A 420 -25.18 -4.48 22.62
N GLY A 421 -25.81 -4.36 21.43
CA GLY A 421 -26.06 -3.07 20.80
C GLY A 421 -27.41 -2.46 21.13
N SER A 422 -27.51 -1.14 21.01
CA SER A 422 -28.76 -0.39 21.19
C SER A 422 -28.80 0.85 20.31
N LEU A 423 -30.00 1.36 20.06
CA LEU A 423 -30.24 2.67 19.47
C LEU A 423 -30.66 3.64 20.55
N TYR A 424 -30.04 4.79 20.58
CA TYR A 424 -30.40 5.90 21.46
C TYR A 424 -30.63 7.17 20.64
N LYS A 425 -31.40 8.09 21.21
CA LYS A 425 -31.39 9.49 20.81
C LYS A 425 -31.08 10.40 22.01
N VAL A 426 -30.46 11.53 21.74
CA VAL A 426 -30.12 12.55 22.74
C VAL A 426 -30.40 13.94 22.19
N ARG A 427 -30.73 14.87 23.06
CA ARG A 427 -30.84 16.29 22.68
C ARG A 427 -29.46 16.83 22.30
N SER A 428 -29.41 17.60 21.22
CA SER A 428 -28.16 18.20 20.72
C SER A 428 -27.58 19.28 21.67
N ASP A 429 -28.35 19.75 22.66
CA ASP A 429 -27.91 20.69 23.69
C ASP A 429 -27.39 20.02 24.98
N GLY A 430 -27.39 18.68 25.04
CA GLY A 430 -26.92 17.89 26.17
C GLY A 430 -27.74 18.05 27.50
N LYS A 431 -28.87 18.76 27.47
CA LYS A 431 -29.63 19.04 28.68
C LYS A 431 -30.46 17.88 29.25
N ARG A 432 -30.47 16.75 28.55
CA ARG A 432 -31.21 15.55 28.99
C ARG A 432 -30.40 14.30 28.69
N ASN A 433 -30.54 13.29 29.54
CA ASN A 433 -29.95 11.98 29.32
C ASN A 433 -30.44 11.36 28.02
N PRO A 434 -29.62 10.52 27.35
CA PRO A 434 -30.02 9.76 26.18
C PRO A 434 -31.25 8.90 26.44
N ILE A 435 -32.14 8.84 25.46
CA ILE A 435 -33.37 8.01 25.50
C ILE A 435 -33.12 6.75 24.68
N LEU A 436 -33.29 5.59 25.31
CA LEU A 436 -33.24 4.28 24.65
C LEU A 436 -34.48 4.09 23.75
N LEU A 437 -34.25 3.90 22.45
CA LEU A 437 -35.31 3.67 21.47
C LEU A 437 -35.66 2.18 21.30
N THR A 438 -34.68 1.29 21.41
CA THR A 438 -34.80 -0.14 21.19
C THR A 438 -35.26 -0.91 22.45
N GLN A 439 -36.19 -0.39 23.20
CA GLN A 439 -36.77 -1.14 24.32
C GLN A 439 -37.46 -2.41 23.81
N SER A 440 -36.96 -3.56 24.19
CA SER A 440 -37.61 -4.85 23.92
C SER A 440 -37.74 -5.64 25.20
N ASN A 441 -38.92 -6.11 25.52
CA ASN A 441 -39.14 -7.14 26.53
C ASN A 441 -38.62 -8.51 26.09
N ASP A 442 -38.25 -8.66 24.83
CA ASP A 442 -37.69 -9.89 24.26
C ASP A 442 -36.14 -9.84 24.28
N LYS A 443 -35.57 -10.48 25.30
CA LYS A 443 -34.11 -10.61 25.47
C LYS A 443 -33.40 -11.28 24.26
N ARG A 444 -34.17 -11.84 23.29
CA ARG A 444 -33.62 -12.45 22.05
C ARG A 444 -33.31 -11.43 20.96
N ILE A 445 -33.77 -10.15 21.10
CA ILE A 445 -33.53 -9.09 20.12
C ILE A 445 -32.37 -8.21 20.58
N ASN A 446 -31.23 -8.85 20.92
CA ASN A 446 -29.97 -8.15 21.07
C ASN A 446 -29.32 -8.07 19.68
N GLY A 447 -29.49 -6.94 19.01
CA GLY A 447 -28.93 -6.65 17.69
C GLY A 447 -27.61 -5.93 17.76
N VAL A 448 -26.92 -5.90 16.66
CA VAL A 448 -25.89 -4.89 16.35
C VAL A 448 -26.48 -3.92 15.34
N TYR A 449 -26.62 -2.66 15.74
CA TYR A 449 -27.28 -1.63 14.94
C TYR A 449 -26.24 -0.78 14.23
N MET A 450 -26.50 -0.35 12.98
CA MET A 450 -25.59 0.46 12.19
C MET A 450 -26.35 1.44 11.29
N ASN A 451 -25.70 2.58 11.00
CA ASN A 451 -26.14 3.62 10.07
C ASN A 451 -27.58 4.09 10.34
N PRO A 452 -27.94 4.50 11.58
CA PRO A 452 -29.25 5.03 11.85
C PRO A 452 -29.44 6.36 11.13
N THR A 453 -30.57 6.53 10.46
CA THR A 453 -30.88 7.71 9.66
C THR A 453 -32.33 8.12 9.82
N TRP A 454 -32.58 9.39 10.14
CA TRP A 454 -33.90 9.97 10.21
C TRP A 454 -34.49 10.09 8.80
N ASN A 455 -35.78 9.77 8.69
CA ASN A 455 -36.52 10.16 7.48
C ASN A 455 -36.77 11.68 7.46
N PRO A 456 -37.06 12.28 6.28
CA PRO A 456 -37.27 13.73 6.18
C PRO A 456 -38.40 14.29 7.06
N ALA A 457 -39.43 13.48 7.37
CA ALA A 457 -40.54 13.89 8.25
C ALA A 457 -40.16 13.90 9.74
N GLY A 458 -39.06 13.26 10.13
CA GLY A 458 -38.59 13.20 11.52
C GLY A 458 -39.38 12.26 12.43
N ASP A 459 -40.28 11.45 11.89
CA ASP A 459 -41.12 10.52 12.66
C ASP A 459 -40.54 9.08 12.69
N ARG A 460 -39.61 8.74 11.81
CA ARG A 460 -39.03 7.41 11.69
C ARG A 460 -37.49 7.45 11.57
N ILE A 461 -36.87 6.41 12.10
CA ILE A 461 -35.44 6.16 11.99
C ILE A 461 -35.25 4.81 11.30
N VAL A 462 -34.53 4.80 10.18
CA VAL A 462 -34.14 3.59 9.44
C VAL A 462 -32.71 3.22 9.79
N PHE A 463 -32.42 1.94 9.90
CA PHE A 463 -31.10 1.43 10.25
C PHE A 463 -30.93 0.01 9.71
N THR A 464 -29.69 -0.48 9.68
CA THR A 464 -29.38 -1.89 9.51
C THR A 464 -29.16 -2.57 10.85
N VAL A 465 -29.57 -3.83 10.98
CA VAL A 465 -29.40 -4.62 12.20
C VAL A 465 -28.91 -6.01 11.86
N GLY A 466 -27.99 -6.51 12.67
CA GLY A 466 -27.45 -7.84 12.58
C GLY A 466 -27.47 -8.60 13.91
N ASN A 467 -26.93 -9.79 13.88
CA ASN A 467 -26.91 -10.68 15.03
C ASN A 467 -25.77 -10.31 16.00
N ALA A 468 -26.12 -9.89 17.21
CA ALA A 468 -25.17 -9.51 18.25
C ALA A 468 -24.20 -10.66 18.64
N ARG A 469 -24.69 -11.90 18.64
CA ARG A 469 -23.84 -13.05 18.95
C ARG A 469 -22.77 -13.26 17.85
N ASN A 470 -23.16 -13.20 16.59
CA ASN A 470 -22.23 -13.31 15.46
C ASN A 470 -21.20 -12.17 15.49
N TYR A 471 -21.63 -10.95 15.80
CA TYR A 471 -20.74 -9.81 15.95
C TYR A 471 -19.77 -9.98 17.11
N ARG A 472 -20.25 -10.40 18.29
CA ARG A 472 -19.43 -10.61 19.51
C ARG A 472 -18.35 -11.67 19.33
N TYR A 473 -18.69 -12.80 18.70
CA TYR A 473 -17.80 -13.96 18.56
C TYR A 473 -17.09 -14.04 17.20
N SER A 474 -17.38 -13.14 16.27
CA SER A 474 -16.62 -13.08 15.02
C SER A 474 -15.23 -12.51 15.25
N GLU A 475 -14.25 -13.10 14.59
CA GLU A 475 -12.89 -12.60 14.50
C GLU A 475 -12.74 -11.67 13.29
N GLY A 476 -11.72 -10.80 13.35
CA GLY A 476 -11.34 -9.91 12.26
C GLY A 476 -12.18 -8.65 12.12
N PRO A 477 -11.89 -7.83 11.12
CA PRO A 477 -12.31 -6.42 11.06
C PRO A 477 -13.78 -6.19 10.66
N GLY A 478 -14.41 -7.13 9.97
CA GLY A 478 -15.67 -6.88 9.24
C GLY A 478 -16.93 -6.87 10.11
N ALA A 479 -17.21 -5.80 10.84
CA ALA A 479 -18.48 -5.62 11.57
C ALA A 479 -19.71 -5.62 10.65
N PHE A 480 -19.59 -5.06 9.46
CA PHE A 480 -20.68 -4.95 8.47
C PHE A 480 -21.14 -6.30 7.89
N LYS A 481 -20.38 -7.36 8.03
CA LYS A 481 -20.82 -8.72 7.67
C LYS A 481 -21.95 -9.23 8.57
N SER A 482 -22.20 -8.55 9.69
CA SER A 482 -23.30 -8.86 10.60
C SER A 482 -24.62 -8.17 10.22
N ASN A 483 -24.65 -7.32 9.19
CA ASN A 483 -25.89 -6.68 8.70
C ASN A 483 -26.79 -7.71 8.03
N GLU A 484 -27.88 -8.07 8.70
CA GLU A 484 -28.81 -9.08 8.20
C GLU A 484 -30.09 -8.44 7.66
N LYS A 485 -30.62 -7.39 8.33
CA LYS A 485 -31.92 -6.80 8.03
C LYS A 485 -31.87 -5.28 7.95
N ILE A 486 -32.77 -4.71 7.18
CA ILE A 486 -33.10 -3.29 7.17
C ILE A 486 -34.42 -3.14 7.94
N MET A 487 -34.45 -2.29 8.95
CA MET A 487 -35.56 -2.05 9.82
C MET A 487 -35.76 -0.57 10.08
N TRP A 488 -36.90 -0.21 10.59
CA TRP A 488 -37.17 1.13 11.08
C TRP A 488 -37.87 1.11 12.46
N ILE A 489 -37.72 2.20 13.19
CA ILE A 489 -38.39 2.46 14.47
C ILE A 489 -38.99 3.86 14.49
N SER A 490 -40.07 4.05 15.23
CA SER A 490 -40.61 5.40 15.50
C SER A 490 -39.56 6.25 16.20
N SER A 491 -39.48 7.55 15.89
CA SER A 491 -38.63 8.52 16.61
C SER A 491 -38.88 8.58 18.11
N ASN A 492 -40.04 8.10 18.57
CA ASN A 492 -40.39 7.96 19.98
C ASN A 492 -40.02 6.60 20.58
N GLY A 493 -39.37 5.72 19.78
CA GLY A 493 -39.04 4.34 20.19
C GLY A 493 -40.21 3.39 20.03
N GLY A 494 -40.04 2.17 20.58
CA GLY A 494 -41.07 1.14 20.59
C GLY A 494 -40.77 -0.05 19.72
N LYS A 495 -41.74 -0.56 18.93
CA LYS A 495 -41.60 -1.77 18.14
C LYS A 495 -40.68 -1.57 16.94
N LEU A 496 -39.79 -2.52 16.74
CA LEU A 496 -38.97 -2.60 15.52
C LEU A 496 -39.85 -3.11 14.34
N ASN A 497 -39.82 -2.39 13.24
CA ASN A 497 -40.57 -2.72 12.03
C ASN A 497 -39.62 -3.21 10.94
N TYR A 498 -39.93 -4.39 10.40
CA TYR A 498 -39.15 -5.02 9.35
C TYR A 498 -39.44 -4.35 8.00
N ILE A 499 -38.38 -4.09 7.21
CA ILE A 499 -38.45 -3.60 5.83
C ILE A 499 -38.06 -4.74 4.88
N SER A 500 -36.82 -5.24 5.01
CA SER A 500 -36.32 -6.33 4.16
C SER A 500 -35.05 -6.95 4.73
N GLU A 501 -34.64 -8.09 4.19
CA GLU A 501 -33.26 -8.57 4.36
C GLU A 501 -32.28 -7.58 3.75
N SER A 502 -31.11 -7.43 4.34
CA SER A 502 -30.11 -6.45 3.85
C SER A 502 -29.51 -6.87 2.49
N ASN A 503 -29.22 -8.17 2.31
CA ASN A 503 -28.64 -8.71 1.08
C ASN A 503 -27.49 -7.86 0.51
N GLY A 504 -26.62 -7.33 1.39
CA GLY A 504 -25.50 -6.46 1.02
C GLY A 504 -25.86 -4.97 0.84
N ARG A 505 -27.10 -4.58 1.17
CA ARG A 505 -27.57 -3.19 1.20
C ARG A 505 -27.23 -2.55 2.54
N SER A 506 -26.80 -1.28 2.51
CA SER A 506 -26.38 -0.51 3.69
C SER A 506 -26.55 0.99 3.46
N PHE A 507 -26.24 1.78 4.45
CA PHE A 507 -26.29 3.25 4.40
C PHE A 507 -27.64 3.80 3.93
N PRO A 508 -28.74 3.57 4.66
CA PRO A 508 -30.03 4.14 4.35
C PRO A 508 -29.97 5.67 4.38
N HIS A 509 -30.54 6.32 3.36
CA HIS A 509 -30.63 7.76 3.24
C HIS A 509 -31.83 8.16 2.39
N PHE A 510 -32.14 9.46 2.33
CA PHE A 510 -33.40 9.94 1.78
C PHE A 510 -33.20 11.11 0.83
N VAL A 511 -34.13 11.24 -0.12
CA VAL A 511 -34.32 12.41 -0.98
C VAL A 511 -35.56 13.15 -0.50
N ASN A 512 -35.49 14.48 -0.41
CA ASN A 512 -36.60 15.32 0.00
C ASN A 512 -37.77 15.18 -1.00
N GLY A 513 -38.98 15.09 -0.46
CA GLY A 513 -40.19 14.93 -1.29
C GLY A 513 -40.35 13.56 -1.96
N ASN A 514 -39.48 12.59 -1.63
CA ASN A 514 -39.55 11.23 -2.16
C ASN A 514 -39.80 10.21 -1.02
N ASP A 515 -40.77 9.32 -1.21
CA ASP A 515 -41.18 8.29 -0.22
C ASP A 515 -40.46 6.96 -0.47
N ARG A 516 -39.13 7.01 -0.74
CA ARG A 516 -38.29 5.82 -0.93
C ARG A 516 -37.11 5.85 -0.01
N ILE A 517 -36.59 4.67 0.31
CA ILE A 517 -35.34 4.49 1.05
C ILE A 517 -34.25 4.24 0.03
N TYR A 518 -33.25 5.10 -0.03
CA TYR A 518 -32.05 4.93 -0.84
C TYR A 518 -31.00 4.17 -0.02
N LEU A 519 -30.24 3.30 -0.71
CA LEU A 519 -29.28 2.39 -0.10
C LEU A 519 -28.09 2.21 -1.02
N PHE A 520 -26.95 1.94 -0.44
CA PHE A 520 -25.77 1.49 -1.16
C PHE A 520 -25.69 -0.04 -1.19
N HIS A 521 -25.28 -0.61 -2.33
CA HIS A 521 -25.02 -2.02 -2.51
C HIS A 521 -23.70 -2.23 -3.27
N ASN A 522 -22.77 -3.03 -2.73
CA ASN A 522 -21.40 -3.18 -3.27
C ASN A 522 -21.34 -3.57 -4.78
N SER A 523 -22.24 -4.42 -5.25
CA SER A 523 -22.25 -4.85 -6.65
C SER A 523 -23.19 -4.07 -7.55
N LYS A 524 -24.29 -3.49 -7.00
CA LYS A 524 -25.31 -2.76 -7.75
C LYS A 524 -25.12 -1.24 -7.75
N GLY A 525 -24.38 -0.69 -6.76
CA GLY A 525 -24.21 0.74 -6.55
C GLY A 525 -25.33 1.36 -5.74
N LEU A 526 -25.82 2.55 -6.12
CA LEU A 526 -26.98 3.21 -5.51
C LEU A 526 -28.25 2.53 -5.97
N ILE A 527 -29.10 2.17 -5.01
CA ILE A 527 -30.41 1.58 -5.23
C ILE A 527 -31.47 2.29 -4.38
N SER A 528 -32.74 2.08 -4.67
CA SER A 528 -33.83 2.49 -3.79
C SER A 528 -34.91 1.42 -3.69
N ILE A 529 -35.60 1.38 -2.54
CA ILE A 529 -36.72 0.46 -2.25
C ILE A 529 -37.90 1.25 -1.64
N LYS A 530 -39.08 0.67 -1.66
CA LYS A 530 -40.21 1.16 -0.89
C LYS A 530 -40.10 0.75 0.59
N TRP A 531 -40.93 1.38 1.45
CA TRP A 531 -40.96 1.07 2.88
C TRP A 531 -41.38 -0.35 3.24
N ASP A 532 -42.01 -1.06 2.33
CA ASP A 532 -42.39 -2.49 2.45
C ASP A 532 -41.31 -3.44 1.93
N GLY A 533 -40.15 -2.89 1.53
CA GLY A 533 -39.01 -3.62 0.98
C GLY A 533 -39.13 -4.04 -0.49
N THR A 534 -40.23 -3.68 -1.15
CA THR A 534 -40.51 -4.02 -2.56
C THR A 534 -40.02 -2.95 -3.52
N ASP A 535 -40.22 -3.18 -4.83
CA ASP A 535 -39.94 -2.25 -5.95
C ASP A 535 -38.49 -1.71 -5.88
N GLU A 536 -37.51 -2.64 -5.79
CA GLU A 536 -36.11 -2.26 -5.86
C GLU A 536 -35.78 -1.66 -7.23
N LYS A 537 -35.19 -0.46 -7.23
CA LYS A 537 -34.71 0.22 -8.42
C LYS A 537 -33.19 0.40 -8.35
N ASN A 538 -32.48 -0.03 -9.39
CA ASN A 538 -31.06 0.28 -9.53
C ASN A 538 -30.94 1.68 -10.13
N ILE A 539 -30.29 2.59 -9.43
CA ILE A 539 -30.17 4.00 -9.84
C ILE A 539 -28.88 4.18 -10.68
N ILE A 540 -27.73 3.94 -10.05
CA ILE A 540 -26.45 4.16 -10.71
C ILE A 540 -25.33 3.35 -10.07
N LYS A 541 -24.43 2.86 -10.90
CA LYS A 541 -23.16 2.25 -10.50
C LYS A 541 -22.00 3.14 -10.92
N VAL A 542 -21.07 3.41 -10.01
CA VAL A 542 -19.91 4.28 -10.24
C VAL A 542 -18.63 3.48 -10.14
N THR A 543 -17.72 3.72 -11.09
CA THR A 543 -16.40 3.09 -11.12
C THR A 543 -15.31 4.15 -11.26
N GLY A 544 -14.17 3.93 -10.64
CA GLY A 544 -12.99 4.78 -10.71
C GLY A 544 -11.87 4.21 -11.56
N THR A 545 -10.64 4.59 -11.25
CA THR A 545 -9.43 4.12 -11.93
C THR A 545 -9.22 2.62 -11.74
N THR A 546 -8.54 1.99 -12.70
CA THR A 546 -8.05 0.62 -12.56
C THR A 546 -6.89 0.62 -11.56
N PRO A 547 -6.96 -0.13 -10.44
CA PRO A 547 -5.89 -0.14 -9.46
C PRO A 547 -4.58 -0.65 -10.06
N TYR A 548 -3.47 -0.06 -9.62
CA TYR A 548 -2.14 -0.58 -9.90
C TYR A 548 -2.03 -2.02 -9.36
N GLY A 549 -1.43 -2.91 -10.13
CA GLY A 549 -1.27 -4.31 -9.71
C GLY A 549 -2.51 -5.20 -9.84
N SER A 550 -3.63 -4.70 -10.43
CA SER A 550 -4.86 -5.50 -10.61
C SER A 550 -4.70 -6.70 -11.58
N GLY A 551 -3.51 -6.92 -12.11
CA GLY A 551 -3.19 -8.01 -13.05
C GLY A 551 -3.80 -7.80 -14.43
N ASP A 552 -3.92 -8.88 -15.17
CA ASP A 552 -4.42 -8.87 -16.56
C ASP A 552 -5.91 -8.52 -16.68
N THR A 553 -6.66 -8.54 -15.58
CA THR A 553 -8.11 -8.30 -15.58
C THR A 553 -8.49 -6.85 -15.81
N LYS A 554 -7.58 -5.90 -15.58
CA LYS A 554 -7.77 -4.44 -15.78
C LYS A 554 -9.17 -3.94 -15.35
N ARG A 555 -9.68 -4.47 -14.23
CA ARG A 555 -11.01 -4.09 -13.73
C ARG A 555 -10.92 -2.78 -12.96
N PRO A 556 -11.71 -1.76 -13.31
CA PRO A 556 -11.77 -0.51 -12.55
C PRO A 556 -12.32 -0.76 -11.15
N SER A 557 -11.87 0.07 -10.17
CA SER A 557 -12.41 0.06 -8.82
C SER A 557 -13.88 0.41 -8.82
N ASN A 558 -14.71 -0.34 -8.11
CA ASN A 558 -16.08 0.07 -7.82
C ASN A 558 -16.08 1.06 -6.65
N ALA A 559 -17.09 1.92 -6.61
CA ALA A 559 -17.35 2.72 -5.41
C ALA A 559 -17.59 1.78 -4.20
N SER A 560 -17.06 2.17 -3.05
CA SER A 560 -17.29 1.54 -1.75
C SER A 560 -18.46 2.17 -0.99
N LEU A 561 -18.90 3.35 -1.43
CA LEU A 561 -20.08 4.07 -0.94
C LEU A 561 -20.61 4.97 -2.06
N ILE A 562 -21.92 5.05 -2.18
CA ILE A 562 -22.62 6.05 -3.03
C ILE A 562 -23.80 6.58 -2.22
N LEU A 563 -23.88 7.91 -2.07
CA LEU A 563 -25.01 8.59 -1.46
C LEU A 563 -25.57 9.63 -2.43
N ILE A 564 -26.89 9.71 -2.52
CA ILE A 564 -27.56 10.75 -3.30
C ILE A 564 -27.79 11.99 -2.44
N SER A 565 -27.69 13.19 -3.05
CA SER A 565 -27.97 14.45 -2.37
C SER A 565 -29.43 14.52 -1.89
N PRO A 566 -29.71 15.29 -0.83
CA PRO A 566 -31.08 15.48 -0.36
C PRO A 566 -32.08 16.00 -1.41
N ASP A 567 -31.64 16.75 -2.40
CA ASP A 567 -32.44 17.23 -3.55
C ASP A 567 -32.60 16.20 -4.68
N GLY A 568 -31.80 15.11 -4.65
CA GLY A 568 -31.90 14.03 -5.60
C GLY A 568 -31.18 14.22 -6.93
N THR A 569 -30.40 15.28 -7.10
CA THR A 569 -29.79 15.65 -8.39
C THR A 569 -28.34 15.20 -8.53
N THR A 570 -27.62 15.11 -7.41
CA THR A 570 -26.17 14.85 -7.40
C THR A 570 -25.86 13.65 -6.52
N GLY A 571 -24.88 12.85 -6.93
CA GLY A 571 -24.34 11.74 -6.13
C GLY A 571 -22.96 12.07 -5.59
N LEU A 572 -22.63 11.56 -4.41
CA LEU A 572 -21.26 11.41 -3.98
C LEU A 572 -20.84 9.94 -4.07
N ALA A 573 -19.60 9.66 -4.44
CA ALA A 573 -19.03 8.33 -4.42
C ALA A 573 -17.68 8.32 -3.71
N LYS A 574 -17.47 7.35 -2.80
CA LYS A 574 -16.14 7.04 -2.27
C LYS A 574 -15.56 5.88 -3.09
N ILE A 575 -14.37 6.10 -3.68
CA ILE A 575 -13.67 5.10 -4.48
C ILE A 575 -12.22 5.05 -4.01
N SER A 576 -11.80 3.90 -3.53
CA SER A 576 -10.55 3.76 -2.78
C SER A 576 -10.58 4.74 -1.58
N ASN A 577 -9.69 5.71 -1.54
CA ASN A 577 -9.63 6.76 -0.51
C ASN A 577 -10.21 8.12 -0.97
N ASN A 578 -10.57 8.26 -2.26
CA ASN A 578 -11.04 9.52 -2.83
C ASN A 578 -12.56 9.66 -2.84
N ILE A 579 -13.02 10.90 -2.76
CA ILE A 579 -14.43 11.30 -2.83
C ILE A 579 -14.67 12.04 -4.13
N TYR A 580 -15.75 11.69 -4.79
CA TYR A 580 -16.19 12.27 -6.07
C TYR A 580 -17.62 12.76 -5.94
N SER A 581 -17.96 13.88 -6.61
CA SER A 581 -19.32 14.25 -6.92
C SER A 581 -19.62 13.94 -8.39
N PHE A 582 -20.89 13.68 -8.72
CA PHE A 582 -21.32 13.42 -10.09
C PHE A 582 -22.84 13.68 -10.24
N THR A 583 -23.25 14.10 -11.40
CA THR A 583 -24.68 14.30 -11.70
C THR A 583 -25.41 12.94 -11.81
N ILE A 584 -26.59 12.84 -11.21
CA ILE A 584 -27.49 11.70 -11.35
C ILE A 584 -28.56 12.05 -12.38
N PRO A 585 -28.46 11.53 -13.63
CA PRO A 585 -29.43 11.84 -14.65
C PRO A 585 -30.73 11.06 -14.43
N TYR A 586 -31.86 11.68 -14.71
CA TYR A 586 -33.15 10.98 -14.78
C TYR A 586 -33.23 10.26 -16.14
N THR A 587 -33.10 8.93 -16.12
CA THR A 587 -33.17 8.09 -17.32
C THR A 587 -34.14 6.93 -17.09
N GLY A 588 -34.68 6.34 -18.13
CA GLY A 588 -35.45 5.10 -18.05
C GLY A 588 -34.59 3.84 -18.00
N LEU A 589 -33.28 3.94 -17.84
CA LEU A 589 -32.38 2.80 -17.83
C LEU A 589 -32.43 2.06 -16.49
N GLU A 590 -32.55 0.74 -16.55
CA GLU A 590 -32.58 -0.12 -15.34
C GLU A 590 -31.25 -0.20 -14.58
N SER A 591 -30.13 0.17 -15.22
CA SER A 591 -28.79 0.07 -14.64
C SER A 591 -27.85 1.03 -15.34
N LEU A 592 -27.79 2.27 -14.86
CA LEU A 592 -26.81 3.24 -15.34
C LEU A 592 -25.44 2.97 -14.72
N LYS A 593 -24.39 3.01 -15.55
CA LYS A 593 -23.01 2.88 -15.11
C LYS A 593 -22.19 4.05 -15.65
N ILE A 594 -21.49 4.75 -14.75
CA ILE A 594 -20.57 5.82 -15.11
C ILE A 594 -19.17 5.52 -14.59
N SER A 595 -18.17 6.13 -15.23
CA SER A 595 -16.79 6.10 -14.79
C SER A 595 -16.34 7.51 -14.41
N VAL A 596 -15.78 7.64 -13.20
CA VAL A 596 -15.14 8.88 -12.74
C VAL A 596 -13.61 8.73 -12.67
N SER A 597 -13.05 7.76 -13.42
CA SER A 597 -11.59 7.57 -13.51
C SER A 597 -10.87 8.80 -14.05
N ASN A 598 -11.51 9.50 -14.96
CA ASN A 598 -11.15 10.85 -15.40
C ASN A 598 -12.42 11.69 -15.40
N PRO A 599 -12.66 12.53 -14.37
CA PRO A 599 -13.88 13.31 -14.24
C PRO A 599 -14.19 14.21 -15.43
N LYS A 600 -13.17 14.79 -16.08
CA LYS A 600 -13.32 15.65 -17.25
C LYS A 600 -13.95 14.94 -18.45
N PHE A 601 -13.80 13.61 -18.54
CA PHE A 601 -14.35 12.77 -19.62
C PHE A 601 -15.45 11.81 -19.14
N SER A 602 -16.03 12.06 -17.98
CA SER A 602 -17.18 11.29 -17.50
C SER A 602 -18.39 11.52 -18.40
N SER A 603 -19.29 10.51 -18.48
CA SER A 603 -20.53 10.62 -19.29
C SER A 603 -21.48 11.72 -18.80
N PHE A 604 -21.33 12.15 -17.57
CA PHE A 604 -22.08 13.26 -16.95
C PHE A 604 -21.10 14.07 -16.09
N PRO A 605 -21.38 15.35 -15.81
CA PRO A 605 -20.52 16.17 -14.98
C PRO A 605 -20.10 15.44 -13.70
N ALA A 606 -18.81 15.38 -13.48
CA ALA A 606 -18.22 14.74 -12.32
C ALA A 606 -16.96 15.51 -11.87
N ARG A 607 -16.67 15.48 -10.57
CA ARG A 607 -15.54 16.18 -9.95
C ARG A 607 -14.88 15.28 -8.90
N LYS A 608 -13.56 15.25 -8.84
CA LYS A 608 -12.80 14.70 -7.71
C LYS A 608 -12.68 15.80 -6.66
N LEU A 609 -13.11 15.54 -5.43
CA LEU A 609 -13.16 16.54 -4.36
C LEU A 609 -11.95 16.50 -3.44
N THR A 610 -11.23 15.37 -3.40
CA THR A 610 -10.16 15.13 -2.45
C THR A 610 -8.80 15.09 -3.14
N LYS A 611 -7.79 15.71 -2.54
CA LYS A 611 -6.39 15.59 -2.95
C LYS A 611 -5.75 14.35 -2.34
N ILE A 612 -5.88 14.17 -1.04
CA ILE A 612 -5.26 13.08 -0.27
C ILE A 612 -6.26 12.05 0.29
N GLY A 613 -7.52 12.10 -0.17
CA GLY A 613 -8.59 11.19 0.30
C GLY A 613 -9.44 11.77 1.40
N GLY A 614 -10.31 10.94 1.97
CA GLY A 614 -11.21 11.31 3.05
C GLY A 614 -12.03 10.15 3.59
N GLU A 615 -12.46 10.27 4.83
CA GLU A 615 -13.29 9.28 5.53
C GLU A 615 -14.66 9.87 5.89
N PHE A 616 -15.67 9.00 6.01
CA PHE A 616 -17.02 9.33 6.46
C PHE A 616 -17.70 10.47 5.69
N PRO A 617 -17.74 10.42 4.33
CA PRO A 617 -18.35 11.49 3.55
C PRO A 617 -19.86 11.57 3.77
N THR A 618 -20.37 12.81 3.90
CA THR A 618 -21.78 13.13 4.09
C THR A 618 -22.21 14.35 3.28
N TRP A 619 -23.51 14.45 2.98
CA TRP A 619 -24.12 15.63 2.38
C TRP A 619 -24.55 16.63 3.45
N THR A 620 -24.45 17.91 3.16
CA THR A 620 -25.21 18.95 3.87
C THR A 620 -26.69 18.85 3.53
N LYS A 621 -27.55 19.31 4.44
CA LYS A 621 -29.02 19.23 4.30
C LYS A 621 -29.53 20.04 3.09
N ASP A 622 -28.86 21.11 2.74
CA ASP A 622 -29.18 22.00 1.60
C ASP A 622 -28.62 21.49 0.27
N SER A 623 -27.95 20.31 0.23
CA SER A 623 -27.32 19.71 -0.96
C SER A 623 -26.18 20.52 -1.57
N LYS A 624 -25.69 21.57 -0.90
CA LYS A 624 -24.66 22.46 -1.48
C LYS A 624 -23.24 21.97 -1.26
N SER A 625 -23.01 21.22 -0.17
CA SER A 625 -21.66 20.82 0.20
C SER A 625 -21.60 19.33 0.55
N ILE A 626 -20.39 18.79 0.38
CA ILE A 626 -20.00 17.46 0.85
C ILE A 626 -18.94 17.63 1.93
N ASN A 627 -19.11 16.93 3.03
CA ASN A 627 -18.19 16.95 4.16
C ASN A 627 -17.52 15.60 4.34
N TRP A 628 -16.32 15.60 4.91
CA TRP A 628 -15.60 14.40 5.33
C TRP A 628 -14.58 14.72 6.41
N SER A 629 -13.89 13.71 6.95
CA SER A 629 -12.76 13.92 7.85
C SER A 629 -11.48 13.25 7.37
N ILE A 630 -10.36 13.77 7.84
CA ILE A 630 -9.03 13.13 7.78
C ILE A 630 -8.40 13.32 9.15
N GLY A 631 -8.15 12.22 9.88
CA GLY A 631 -7.67 12.33 11.25
C GLY A 631 -8.66 13.14 12.10
N ASN A 632 -8.19 14.21 12.74
CA ASN A 632 -9.02 15.13 13.53
C ASN A 632 -9.47 16.39 12.75
N SER A 633 -9.19 16.45 11.44
CA SER A 633 -9.68 17.51 10.58
C SER A 633 -11.05 17.19 10.00
N PHE A 634 -11.94 18.17 10.02
CA PHE A 634 -13.24 18.18 9.36
C PHE A 634 -13.19 19.10 8.15
N LEU A 635 -13.51 18.58 6.98
CA LEU A 635 -13.44 19.28 5.71
C LEU A 635 -14.81 19.46 5.09
N THR A 636 -15.06 20.63 4.51
CA THR A 636 -16.30 21.00 3.81
C THR A 636 -15.97 21.49 2.41
N TYR A 637 -16.50 20.84 1.40
CA TYR A 637 -16.34 21.23 0.00
C TYR A 637 -17.66 21.73 -0.56
N ASN A 638 -17.75 23.02 -0.80
CA ASN A 638 -18.92 23.67 -1.42
C ASN A 638 -18.85 23.51 -2.95
N LEU A 639 -19.84 22.85 -3.52
CA LEU A 639 -19.87 22.59 -4.96
C LEU A 639 -20.12 23.86 -5.78
N TYR A 640 -20.91 24.81 -5.25
CA TYR A 640 -21.22 26.07 -5.94
C TYR A 640 -20.01 27.00 -5.97
N ASP A 641 -19.32 27.15 -4.85
CA ASP A 641 -18.10 27.96 -4.78
C ASP A 641 -17.00 27.39 -5.67
N ALA A 642 -16.95 26.03 -5.79
CA ALA A 642 -16.03 25.36 -6.69
C ALA A 642 -16.36 25.59 -8.16
N ASP A 643 -17.65 25.61 -8.51
CA ASP A 643 -18.09 25.92 -9.88
C ASP A 643 -17.77 27.38 -10.23
N GLU A 644 -18.04 28.35 -9.32
CA GLU A 644 -17.65 29.75 -9.50
C GLU A 644 -16.12 29.92 -9.65
N PHE A 645 -15.35 29.19 -8.90
CA PHE A 645 -13.89 29.19 -9.00
C PHE A 645 -13.42 28.71 -10.38
N ASP A 646 -13.97 27.58 -10.86
CA ASP A 646 -13.62 27.05 -12.17
C ASP A 646 -14.05 27.97 -13.32
N ASP A 647 -15.21 28.62 -13.19
CA ASP A 647 -15.68 29.58 -14.20
C ASP A 647 -14.76 30.81 -14.28
N LYS A 648 -14.35 31.37 -13.12
CA LYS A 648 -13.37 32.47 -13.08
C LYS A 648 -12.03 32.09 -13.70
N LYS A 649 -11.52 30.89 -13.36
CA LYS A 649 -10.29 30.38 -13.98
C LYS A 649 -10.40 30.21 -15.49
N LYS A 650 -11.54 29.75 -15.95
CA LYS A 650 -11.78 29.63 -17.38
C LYS A 650 -11.81 30.98 -18.09
N GLU A 651 -12.45 31.98 -17.47
CA GLU A 651 -12.43 33.36 -17.97
C GLU A 651 -10.98 33.93 -18.01
N GLU A 652 -10.21 33.76 -16.94
CA GLU A 652 -8.79 34.17 -16.88
C GLU A 652 -7.92 33.45 -17.90
N ALA A 653 -8.17 32.10 -18.12
CA ALA A 653 -7.45 31.35 -19.14
C ALA A 653 -7.84 31.78 -20.57
N ASP A 654 -9.10 32.10 -20.79
CA ASP A 654 -9.59 32.60 -22.08
C ASP A 654 -9.03 34.00 -22.36
N GLU A 655 -8.90 34.87 -21.34
CA GLU A 655 -8.24 36.17 -21.44
C GLU A 655 -6.74 36.04 -21.72
N LYS A 656 -6.03 35.16 -20.97
CA LYS A 656 -4.60 34.85 -21.22
C LYS A 656 -4.37 34.22 -22.59
N SER A 657 -5.24 33.31 -23.03
CA SER A 657 -5.14 32.69 -24.36
C SER A 657 -5.39 33.67 -25.50
N SER A 658 -6.17 34.74 -25.29
CA SER A 658 -6.34 35.79 -26.25
C SER A 658 -5.11 36.71 -26.30
N GLU A 659 -4.52 37.04 -25.15
CA GLU A 659 -3.24 37.79 -25.09
C GLU A 659 -2.04 36.97 -25.62
N GLU A 660 -2.02 35.65 -25.40
CA GLU A 660 -1.02 34.73 -25.95
C GLU A 660 -1.17 34.60 -27.47
N LYS A 661 -2.39 34.48 -27.99
CA LYS A 661 -2.64 34.51 -29.43
C LYS A 661 -2.20 35.81 -30.09
N GLU A 662 -2.45 36.97 -29.46
CA GLU A 662 -1.89 38.23 -29.93
C GLU A 662 -0.36 38.28 -29.88
N LYS A 663 0.25 37.67 -28.83
CA LYS A 663 1.69 37.51 -28.72
C LYS A 663 2.24 36.47 -29.70
N GLU A 664 1.55 35.35 -29.95
CA GLU A 664 1.90 34.34 -30.95
C GLU A 664 1.78 34.92 -32.39
N GLU A 665 0.72 35.66 -32.73
CA GLU A 665 0.64 36.37 -34.01
C GLU A 665 1.74 37.42 -34.17
N LEU A 666 2.15 38.05 -33.07
CA LEU A 666 3.28 38.97 -33.08
C LEU A 666 4.62 38.23 -33.18
N ALA A 667 4.74 37.05 -32.51
CA ALA A 667 5.92 36.18 -32.60
C ALA A 667 6.04 35.51 -33.95
N GLU A 668 4.94 35.08 -34.60
CA GLU A 668 4.96 34.60 -35.99
C GLU A 668 5.42 35.68 -36.96
N LYS A 669 4.92 36.90 -36.80
CA LYS A 669 5.41 38.08 -37.58
C LYS A 669 6.87 38.41 -37.32
N ILE A 670 7.40 38.09 -36.13
CA ILE A 670 8.81 38.27 -35.78
C ILE A 670 9.64 37.06 -36.29
N ALA A 671 9.10 35.83 -36.28
CA ALA A 671 9.73 34.62 -36.78
C ALA A 671 9.82 34.61 -38.32
N GLU A 672 8.86 35.23 -39.03
CA GLU A 672 8.98 35.50 -40.50
C GLU A 672 10.14 36.48 -40.81
N LEU A 673 10.55 37.30 -39.83
CA LEU A 673 11.66 38.24 -39.93
C LEU A 673 12.99 37.68 -39.41
N ASN A 674 12.96 36.58 -38.60
CA ASN A 674 14.17 35.96 -38.04
C ASN A 674 13.95 34.51 -37.59
N PRO A 675 14.26 33.50 -38.43
CA PRO A 675 13.86 32.10 -38.22
C PRO A 675 14.58 31.33 -37.08
N GLU A 676 15.52 31.95 -36.35
CA GLU A 676 16.32 31.24 -35.33
C GLU A 676 15.75 31.30 -33.89
N LEU A 677 14.51 31.81 -33.69
CA LEU A 677 13.95 32.04 -32.35
C LEU A 677 12.67 31.25 -32.03
N ALA A 678 12.38 30.15 -32.76
CA ALA A 678 11.07 29.47 -32.74
C ALA A 678 10.96 28.21 -31.89
N ASP A 679 11.71 28.04 -30.81
CA ASP A 679 11.52 26.87 -29.90
C ASP A 679 11.57 27.31 -28.43
N GLU A 680 10.44 27.70 -27.87
CA GLU A 680 10.16 27.59 -26.42
C GLU A 680 8.69 27.95 -26.15
N VAL A 681 7.84 26.97 -25.81
CA VAL A 681 6.76 27.13 -24.81
C VAL A 681 6.13 25.76 -24.50
N SER A 682 6.26 25.31 -23.27
CA SER A 682 5.18 24.68 -22.49
C SER A 682 5.66 24.42 -21.06
N GLU A 683 5.27 25.26 -20.14
CA GLU A 683 5.28 24.94 -18.71
C GLU A 683 3.85 24.55 -18.32
N ASP A 684 3.69 23.34 -17.75
CA ASP A 684 2.51 22.96 -17.02
C ASP A 684 2.47 23.79 -15.73
N ASP A 685 1.61 24.80 -15.69
CA ASP A 685 1.24 25.48 -14.45
C ASP A 685 0.63 24.45 -13.49
N GLU A 686 1.17 24.35 -12.27
CA GLU A 686 0.45 23.73 -11.15
C GLU A 686 -0.85 24.53 -11.00
N SER A 687 -1.93 24.01 -11.57
CA SER A 687 -3.23 24.65 -11.50
C SER A 687 -3.67 24.73 -10.04
N ASP A 688 -3.84 25.92 -9.50
CA ASP A 688 -4.54 26.13 -8.24
C ASP A 688 -5.89 25.41 -8.31
N GLU A 689 -6.09 24.39 -7.56
CA GLU A 689 -7.37 23.67 -7.44
C GLU A 689 -8.19 24.30 -6.33
N PHE A 690 -9.53 24.29 -6.45
CA PHE A 690 -10.41 24.67 -5.37
C PHE A 690 -10.21 23.73 -4.18
N LEU A 691 -9.92 24.27 -3.01
CA LEU A 691 -9.67 23.51 -1.80
C LEU A 691 -10.89 23.53 -0.87
N PRO A 692 -11.14 22.45 -0.13
CA PRO A 692 -12.19 22.43 0.91
C PRO A 692 -11.82 23.35 2.08
N ASP A 693 -12.80 23.90 2.73
CA ASP A 693 -12.63 24.54 4.04
C ASP A 693 -12.29 23.48 5.09
N GLU A 694 -11.30 23.75 5.92
CA GLU A 694 -10.82 22.83 6.96
C GLU A 694 -11.03 23.40 8.36
N ILE A 695 -11.61 22.58 9.25
CA ILE A 695 -11.73 22.85 10.69
C ILE A 695 -11.00 21.74 11.44
N GLN A 696 -9.93 22.09 12.13
CA GLN A 696 -9.28 21.18 13.04
C GLN A 696 -10.06 21.06 14.33
N ILE A 697 -10.39 19.83 14.76
CA ILE A 697 -11.18 19.51 15.95
C ILE A 697 -10.24 18.91 16.99
N GLU A 698 -9.91 19.69 18.01
CA GLU A 698 -8.98 19.29 19.06
C GLU A 698 -9.73 18.79 20.30
N VAL A 699 -9.88 17.49 20.42
CA VAL A 699 -10.45 16.84 21.62
C VAL A 699 -9.30 16.50 22.55
N PHE A 700 -9.27 17.15 23.73
CA PHE A 700 -8.30 16.87 24.77
C PHE A 700 -8.83 15.79 25.71
N VAL A 701 -7.99 14.83 26.03
CA VAL A 701 -8.30 13.76 27.00
C VAL A 701 -7.11 13.57 27.94
N ASP A 702 -7.40 13.29 29.20
CA ASP A 702 -6.35 12.96 30.17
C ASP A 702 -5.87 11.53 29.94
N ARG A 703 -4.54 11.33 30.10
CA ARG A 703 -3.92 10.01 30.07
C ARG A 703 -3.97 9.36 31.45
N ASP A 704 -4.34 8.10 31.50
CA ASP A 704 -4.18 7.25 32.68
C ASP A 704 -2.73 6.77 32.78
N ILE A 705 -1.88 7.60 33.39
CA ILE A 705 -0.43 7.32 33.54
C ILE A 705 -0.21 6.70 34.92
N PRO A 706 0.51 5.54 35.02
CA PRO A 706 0.87 4.94 36.28
C PRO A 706 1.66 5.89 37.17
N ASN A 707 1.35 5.90 38.47
CA ASN A 707 2.06 6.66 39.47
C ASN A 707 2.72 5.72 40.49
N GLY A 708 3.87 6.12 41.01
CA GLY A 708 4.61 5.38 42.05
C GLY A 708 5.99 4.96 41.61
N SER A 709 6.66 4.21 42.48
CA SER A 709 8.03 3.77 42.26
C SER A 709 8.15 2.27 42.48
N ILE A 710 8.87 1.60 41.58
CA ILE A 710 9.16 0.16 41.61
C ILE A 710 10.67 -0.03 41.47
N LEU A 711 11.25 -0.89 42.31
CA LEU A 711 12.61 -1.35 42.21
C LEU A 711 12.63 -2.86 41.99
N LEU A 712 13.04 -3.28 40.79
CA LEU A 712 13.25 -4.67 40.42
C LEU A 712 14.70 -5.04 40.83
N LYS A 713 14.90 -6.07 41.65
CA LYS A 713 16.20 -6.45 42.20
C LYS A 713 16.58 -7.88 41.78
N ASN A 714 17.89 -8.14 41.76
CA ASN A 714 18.46 -9.47 41.58
C ASN A 714 18.11 -10.16 40.24
N ALA A 715 17.87 -9.39 39.17
CA ALA A 715 17.60 -9.93 37.87
C ALA A 715 18.86 -10.10 37.02
N LYS A 716 18.83 -11.08 36.10
CA LYS A 716 19.67 -11.01 34.93
C LYS A 716 19.03 -10.01 33.96
N ILE A 717 19.78 -8.98 33.50
CA ILE A 717 19.26 -7.95 32.64
C ILE A 717 19.98 -7.98 31.30
N ILE A 718 19.25 -8.12 30.21
CA ILE A 718 19.75 -7.98 28.84
C ILE A 718 19.29 -6.62 28.36
N THR A 719 20.18 -5.64 28.33
CA THR A 719 19.81 -4.23 28.10
C THR A 719 19.51 -3.92 26.64
N MET A 720 19.93 -4.79 25.70
CA MET A 720 19.94 -4.55 24.25
C MET A 720 20.81 -3.35 23.82
N ASN A 721 21.67 -2.84 24.69
CA ASN A 721 22.70 -1.86 24.37
C ASN A 721 23.97 -2.60 23.92
N GLY A 722 24.05 -2.90 22.62
CA GLY A 722 25.09 -3.80 22.09
C GLY A 722 24.99 -5.19 22.71
N ASN A 723 26.07 -5.68 23.29
CA ASN A 723 26.15 -7.01 23.90
C ASN A 723 26.10 -6.97 25.45
N GLU A 724 25.60 -5.88 26.00
CA GLU A 724 25.60 -5.68 27.48
C GLU A 724 24.62 -6.62 28.18
N ILE A 725 25.16 -7.40 29.14
CA ILE A 725 24.37 -8.30 29.99
C ILE A 725 24.82 -8.04 31.43
N ILE A 726 23.87 -7.78 32.32
CA ILE A 726 24.08 -7.61 33.77
C ILE A 726 23.52 -8.86 34.45
N ASP A 727 24.37 -9.68 35.05
CA ASP A 727 23.96 -10.98 35.61
C ASP A 727 23.16 -10.86 36.91
N ASN A 728 23.38 -9.80 37.71
CA ASN A 728 22.65 -9.54 38.94
C ASN A 728 22.36 -8.03 39.05
N GLY A 729 21.40 -7.58 38.28
CA GLY A 729 21.11 -6.17 38.15
C GLY A 729 19.83 -5.73 38.85
N GLN A 730 19.64 -4.41 38.85
CA GLN A 730 18.50 -3.72 39.39
C GLN A 730 17.97 -2.73 38.37
N ILE A 731 16.65 -2.55 38.35
CA ILE A 731 15.95 -1.54 37.54
C ILE A 731 15.06 -0.71 38.44
N TYR A 732 15.30 0.60 38.47
CA TYR A 732 14.42 1.55 39.13
C TYR A 732 13.47 2.19 38.13
N ILE A 733 12.18 2.06 38.39
CA ILE A 733 11.11 2.63 37.59
C ILE A 733 10.36 3.63 38.47
N LYS A 734 10.18 4.84 37.96
CA LYS A 734 9.34 5.87 38.56
C LYS A 734 8.25 6.30 37.59
N ASN A 735 7.01 6.21 38.03
CA ASN A 735 5.85 6.36 37.20
C ASN A 735 5.93 5.37 36.01
N ASN A 736 5.98 5.85 34.77
CA ASN A 736 6.10 5.03 33.56
C ASN A 736 7.47 5.07 32.88
N ARG A 737 8.52 5.53 33.63
CA ARG A 737 9.89 5.67 33.09
C ARG A 737 10.89 4.82 33.84
N ILE A 738 11.80 4.19 33.10
CA ILE A 738 13.01 3.58 33.65
C ILE A 738 13.95 4.72 33.99
N MET A 739 14.28 4.87 35.27
CA MET A 739 15.17 5.94 35.78
C MET A 739 16.60 5.48 35.83
N GLU A 740 16.85 4.22 36.19
CA GLU A 740 18.20 3.66 36.31
C GLU A 740 18.17 2.14 36.07
N VAL A 741 19.23 1.65 35.40
CA VAL A 741 19.58 0.23 35.28
C VAL A 741 21.00 0.07 35.79
N SER A 742 21.23 -0.78 36.75
CA SER A 742 22.54 -0.85 37.43
C SER A 742 22.92 -2.27 37.84
N ASP A 743 24.23 -2.56 37.81
CA ASP A 743 24.83 -3.75 38.43
C ASP A 743 25.15 -3.54 39.91
N LYS A 744 24.97 -2.32 40.41
CA LYS A 744 25.19 -1.92 41.79
C LYS A 744 23.89 -1.65 42.51
N GLU A 745 23.94 -1.65 43.86
CA GLU A 745 22.78 -1.30 44.67
C GLU A 745 22.33 0.14 44.38
N ILE A 746 21.06 0.27 43.99
CA ILE A 746 20.40 1.56 43.75
C ILE A 746 19.87 2.05 45.12
N LEU A 747 20.45 3.13 45.63
CA LEU A 747 20.04 3.74 46.88
C LEU A 747 18.94 4.78 46.62
N LEU A 748 17.75 4.53 47.12
CA LEU A 748 16.58 5.39 46.90
C LEU A 748 16.22 6.14 48.20
N GLU A 749 15.94 7.43 48.06
CA GLU A 749 15.38 8.26 49.14
C GLU A 749 13.86 8.06 49.30
N ASP A 750 13.18 7.53 48.28
CA ASP A 750 11.72 7.30 48.28
C ASP A 750 11.39 6.10 49.20
N LYS A 751 10.72 6.34 50.29
CA LYS A 751 10.29 5.32 51.24
C LYS A 751 9.07 4.50 50.77
N ASN A 752 8.41 4.91 49.71
CA ASN A 752 7.20 4.26 49.16
C ASN A 752 7.49 3.37 47.97
N VAL A 753 8.78 3.03 47.72
CA VAL A 753 9.16 2.15 46.63
C VAL A 753 8.68 0.73 46.86
N VAL A 754 8.00 0.15 45.86
CA VAL A 754 7.65 -1.27 45.85
C VAL A 754 8.87 -2.06 45.36
N GLU A 755 9.50 -2.80 46.27
CA GLU A 755 10.61 -3.67 45.89
C GLU A 755 10.08 -5.04 45.44
N MET A 756 10.60 -5.56 44.31
CA MET A 756 10.32 -6.85 43.79
C MET A 756 11.58 -7.67 43.55
N ASP A 757 11.67 -8.84 44.17
CA ASP A 757 12.79 -9.77 43.98
C ASP A 757 12.58 -10.53 42.66
N MET A 758 13.49 -10.34 41.72
CA MET A 758 13.50 -10.98 40.39
C MET A 758 14.57 -12.08 40.30
N SER A 759 14.98 -12.66 41.44
CA SER A 759 15.96 -13.75 41.47
C SER A 759 15.58 -14.89 40.53
N GLY A 760 16.50 -15.34 39.69
CA GLY A 760 16.28 -16.39 38.69
C GLY A 760 15.45 -15.95 37.46
N LYS A 761 15.11 -14.66 37.36
CA LYS A 761 14.43 -14.08 36.19
C LYS A 761 15.43 -13.35 35.30
N THR A 762 15.09 -13.34 34.00
CA THR A 762 15.77 -12.48 33.01
C THR A 762 14.83 -11.40 32.56
N ILE A 763 15.29 -10.14 32.61
CA ILE A 763 14.53 -8.97 32.14
C ILE A 763 15.14 -8.49 30.83
N LEU A 764 14.28 -8.24 29.85
CA LEU A 764 14.64 -7.60 28.58
C LEU A 764 13.64 -6.48 28.27
N PRO A 765 13.95 -5.55 27.35
CA PRO A 765 12.97 -4.65 26.76
C PRO A 765 11.82 -5.42 26.13
N GLY A 766 10.62 -4.83 26.14
CA GLY A 766 9.48 -5.43 25.43
C GLY A 766 9.77 -5.58 23.94
N PHE A 767 9.22 -6.63 23.34
CA PHE A 767 9.39 -6.88 21.92
C PHE A 767 8.66 -5.83 21.07
N VAL A 768 9.25 -5.49 19.92
CA VAL A 768 8.66 -4.63 18.90
C VAL A 768 8.32 -5.49 17.68
N ASP A 769 7.02 -5.64 17.39
CA ASP A 769 6.58 -6.30 16.16
C ASP A 769 6.47 -5.24 15.06
N THR A 770 7.43 -5.24 14.15
CA THR A 770 7.54 -4.25 13.06
C THR A 770 6.64 -4.55 11.87
N HIS A 771 5.90 -5.67 11.86
CA HIS A 771 5.00 -6.07 10.79
C HIS A 771 3.73 -6.74 11.34
N ALA A 772 3.03 -6.03 12.22
CA ALA A 772 1.86 -6.52 12.95
C ALA A 772 0.55 -6.04 12.33
N HIS A 773 -0.10 -6.87 11.52
CA HIS A 773 -1.47 -6.61 11.07
C HIS A 773 -2.46 -6.85 12.22
N MET A 774 -2.66 -5.84 13.05
CA MET A 774 -3.46 -5.98 14.29
C MET A 774 -4.95 -6.19 14.04
N TRP A 775 -5.48 -5.77 12.89
CA TRP A 775 -6.83 -6.02 12.41
C TRP A 775 -7.92 -5.77 13.46
N PRO A 776 -7.96 -4.61 14.13
CA PRO A 776 -9.03 -4.29 15.06
C PRO A 776 -10.37 -4.22 14.34
N ARG A 777 -11.48 -4.20 15.08
CA ARG A 777 -12.82 -4.08 14.51
C ARG A 777 -13.01 -2.73 13.81
N TRP A 778 -13.48 -2.74 12.54
CA TRP A 778 -13.78 -1.55 11.76
C TRP A 778 -15.23 -1.11 11.90
N GLY A 779 -15.50 0.16 11.65
CA GLY A 779 -16.82 0.74 11.62
C GLY A 779 -17.40 0.92 13.02
N LEU A 780 -18.19 -0.01 13.50
CA LEU A 780 -18.58 -0.06 14.92
C LEU A 780 -17.48 -0.75 15.72
N HIS A 781 -16.87 -0.06 16.66
CA HIS A 781 -15.74 -0.57 17.42
C HIS A 781 -16.17 -1.48 18.56
N ARG A 782 -15.31 -2.42 18.93
CA ARG A 782 -15.30 -3.07 20.23
C ARG A 782 -14.40 -2.30 21.16
N TYR A 783 -14.73 -2.26 22.47
CA TYR A 783 -13.92 -1.50 23.42
C TYR A 783 -12.51 -2.07 23.55
N GLN A 784 -12.36 -3.35 23.87
CA GLN A 784 -11.07 -4.02 24.05
C GLN A 784 -10.82 -5.04 22.92
N PRO A 785 -9.90 -4.79 21.99
CA PRO A 785 -9.48 -5.82 21.03
C PRO A 785 -8.70 -6.95 21.70
N ALA A 786 -9.11 -8.19 21.47
CA ALA A 786 -8.43 -9.36 22.03
C ALA A 786 -6.99 -9.50 21.50
N SER A 787 -6.74 -9.13 20.25
CA SER A 787 -5.40 -9.15 19.64
C SER A 787 -4.42 -8.24 20.37
N TYR A 788 -4.87 -7.09 20.92
CA TYR A 788 -4.02 -6.16 21.65
C TYR A 788 -3.58 -6.77 22.98
N ALA A 789 -4.50 -7.34 23.74
CA ALA A 789 -4.18 -8.01 24.99
C ALA A 789 -3.29 -9.24 24.76
N ALA A 790 -3.54 -10.01 23.69
CA ALA A 790 -2.73 -11.16 23.33
C ALA A 790 -1.27 -10.78 23.02
N ASN A 791 -1.04 -9.70 22.27
CA ASN A 791 0.31 -9.21 21.98
C ASN A 791 1.09 -8.90 23.27
N LEU A 792 0.48 -8.19 24.22
CA LEU A 792 1.10 -7.92 25.52
C LEU A 792 1.37 -9.21 26.30
N ALA A 793 0.47 -10.20 26.28
CA ALA A 793 0.65 -11.47 26.96
C ALA A 793 1.87 -12.25 26.41
N TYR A 794 2.25 -12.02 25.14
CA TYR A 794 3.46 -12.57 24.54
C TYR A 794 4.68 -11.64 24.64
N GLY A 795 4.61 -10.55 25.39
CA GLY A 795 5.71 -9.61 25.61
C GLY A 795 5.92 -8.60 24.50
N VAL A 796 4.99 -8.49 23.53
CA VAL A 796 5.04 -7.47 22.49
C VAL A 796 4.42 -6.18 23.03
N THR A 797 5.25 -5.16 23.24
CA THR A 797 4.87 -3.87 23.86
C THR A 797 4.71 -2.74 22.86
N THR A 798 5.20 -2.93 21.64
CA THR A 798 5.06 -1.97 20.55
C THR A 798 4.81 -2.73 19.25
N THR A 799 3.87 -2.24 18.43
CA THR A 799 3.55 -2.80 17.13
C THR A 799 3.56 -1.74 16.05
N ARG A 800 3.92 -2.14 14.84
CA ARG A 800 3.79 -1.33 13.64
C ARG A 800 2.95 -2.09 12.62
N ASP A 801 1.79 -1.55 12.25
CA ASP A 801 0.97 -2.06 11.16
C ASP A 801 1.44 -1.41 9.84
N PRO A 802 2.15 -2.13 8.96
CA PRO A 802 2.66 -1.57 7.72
C PRO A 802 1.57 -1.38 6.67
N GLN A 803 0.38 -1.93 6.91
CA GLN A 803 -0.76 -1.84 6.02
C GLN A 803 -2.05 -2.16 6.76
N THR A 804 -2.89 -1.16 6.95
CA THR A 804 -4.26 -1.36 7.42
C THR A 804 -5.24 -1.04 6.28
N ALA A 805 -6.40 -1.70 6.24
CA ALA A 805 -7.39 -1.43 5.19
C ALA A 805 -8.21 -0.17 5.47
N THR A 806 -8.19 0.33 6.70
CA THR A 806 -8.92 1.54 7.13
C THR A 806 -8.10 2.32 8.14
N THR A 807 -8.55 3.52 8.48
CA THR A 807 -7.95 4.39 9.50
C THR A 807 -8.45 4.12 10.92
N ASP A 808 -9.30 3.10 11.12
CA ASP A 808 -9.86 2.74 12.45
C ASP A 808 -8.77 2.46 13.50
N VAL A 809 -7.59 2.01 13.07
CA VAL A 809 -6.42 1.76 13.93
C VAL A 809 -6.00 3.00 14.71
N LEU A 810 -6.20 4.21 14.19
CA LEU A 810 -5.84 5.47 14.87
C LEU A 810 -6.66 5.68 16.14
N THR A 811 -7.97 5.42 16.10
CA THR A 811 -8.80 5.50 17.32
C THR A 811 -8.34 4.50 18.39
N TYR A 812 -7.98 3.27 17.99
CA TYR A 812 -7.49 2.27 18.95
C TYR A 812 -6.11 2.64 19.51
N ALA A 813 -5.23 3.22 18.69
CA ALA A 813 -3.95 3.74 19.13
C ALA A 813 -4.16 4.86 20.19
N ASP A 814 -5.03 5.82 19.90
CA ASP A 814 -5.40 6.88 20.85
C ASP A 814 -5.98 6.32 22.15
N MET A 815 -6.79 5.26 22.09
CA MET A 815 -7.36 4.62 23.29
C MET A 815 -6.27 3.92 24.13
N VAL A 816 -5.24 3.34 23.51
CA VAL A 816 -4.08 2.78 24.22
C VAL A 816 -3.27 3.91 24.87
N ASP A 817 -2.99 4.98 24.13
CA ASP A 817 -2.21 6.12 24.61
C ASP A 817 -2.91 6.89 25.73
N ALA A 818 -4.25 6.93 25.71
CA ALA A 818 -5.06 7.48 26.78
C ALA A 818 -5.16 6.56 28.02
N GLY A 819 -4.69 5.29 27.91
CA GLY A 819 -4.83 4.31 28.99
C GLY A 819 -6.24 3.73 29.13
N MET A 820 -7.15 3.98 28.17
CA MET A 820 -8.52 3.48 28.21
C MET A 820 -8.60 1.97 27.97
N ILE A 821 -7.72 1.43 27.16
CA ILE A 821 -7.64 -0.01 26.84
C ILE A 821 -6.23 -0.54 27.02
N VAL A 822 -6.13 -1.84 27.24
CA VAL A 822 -4.86 -2.54 27.39
C VAL A 822 -4.37 -3.01 26.02
N GLY A 823 -3.14 -2.62 25.66
CA GLY A 823 -2.54 -2.98 24.37
C GLY A 823 -1.09 -2.49 24.24
N PRO A 824 -0.39 -2.99 23.24
CA PRO A 824 0.92 -2.45 22.87
C PRO A 824 0.75 -1.02 22.33
N ARG A 825 1.80 -0.22 22.33
CA ARG A 825 1.82 1.04 21.58
C ARG A 825 1.70 0.72 20.10
N VAL A 826 0.74 1.37 19.40
CA VAL A 826 0.38 1.03 18.01
C VAL A 826 0.81 2.15 17.06
N TYR A 827 1.67 1.82 16.14
CA TYR A 827 2.00 2.66 14.99
C TYR A 827 1.40 2.07 13.72
N SER A 828 1.08 2.91 12.74
CA SER A 828 0.59 2.47 11.43
C SER A 828 1.11 3.36 10.32
N THR A 829 1.35 2.75 9.16
CA THR A 829 1.63 3.49 7.91
C THR A 829 0.34 3.84 7.16
N GLY A 830 -0.82 3.55 7.74
CA GLY A 830 -2.11 3.73 7.08
C GLY A 830 -2.43 2.64 6.06
N PRO A 831 -3.45 2.84 5.21
CA PRO A 831 -3.81 1.91 4.16
C PRO A 831 -2.66 1.69 3.18
N GLY A 832 -2.38 0.43 2.87
CA GLY A 832 -1.28 0.08 1.96
C GLY A 832 -1.46 0.64 0.55
N LEU A 833 -0.37 0.94 -0.11
CA LEU A 833 -0.37 1.34 -1.52
C LEU A 833 -0.51 0.09 -2.41
N GLY A 834 -1.53 0.05 -3.26
CA GLY A 834 -1.79 -1.08 -4.14
C GLY A 834 -3.26 -1.22 -4.53
N TYR A 835 -3.65 -2.41 -5.02
CA TYR A 835 -5.02 -2.62 -5.48
C TYR A 835 -6.04 -2.84 -4.34
N TRP A 836 -5.58 -3.12 -3.12
CA TRP A 836 -6.41 -3.33 -1.92
C TRP A 836 -6.40 -2.16 -0.93
N GLY A 837 -5.56 -1.18 -1.15
CA GLY A 837 -5.40 0.01 -0.32
C GLY A 837 -5.51 1.28 -1.15
N TYR A 838 -4.62 2.21 -0.93
CA TYR A 838 -4.52 3.41 -1.73
C TYR A 838 -3.98 3.08 -3.13
N ASN A 839 -4.65 3.63 -4.14
CA ASN A 839 -4.20 3.46 -5.51
C ASN A 839 -3.14 4.52 -5.85
N VAL A 840 -1.92 4.08 -6.17
CA VAL A 840 -0.80 4.99 -6.53
C VAL A 840 -1.15 5.96 -7.66
N LYS A 841 -2.06 5.57 -8.57
CA LYS A 841 -2.52 6.45 -9.67
C LYS A 841 -3.54 7.49 -9.22
N SER A 842 -4.07 7.37 -8.02
CA SER A 842 -5.05 8.31 -7.46
C SER A 842 -4.46 9.16 -6.32
N LEU A 843 -3.21 8.94 -5.97
CA LEU A 843 -2.41 9.80 -5.11
C LEU A 843 -1.70 10.84 -5.99
#